data_77627232e2aded807ae81e0c1ba7225d
#
_entry.id   77627232e2aded807ae81e0c1ba7225d
#
_cell.length_a   1.000
_cell.length_b   1.000
_cell.length_c   1.000
_cell.angle_alpha   90.00
_cell.angle_beta   90.00
_cell.angle_gamma   90.00
#
_symmetry.space_group_name_H-M   'P 1'
#
loop_
_entity.id
_entity.type
_entity.pdbx_description
1 polymer ?
#
loop_
_entity_poly.entity_id
_entity_poly.type
_entity_poly.pdbx_seq_one_letter_code
_entity_poly.pdbx_strand_id
1 'polypeptide(L)'
;MKNWLPVMALTFVIVSCSNEKKTMKEMNPFYETYTAPFGVPPFDKIENKHYLPAFKEAISRHEREIEQIVANSAKPDFANTIEAMDKSGELLNRVSNVFFNVKEANTNDSIDQIAEVVAPLLSQHNDAVNMNDKLFAKVKVVDDQKDKLNLTREQARLLEETYKRFVRGGANLPADKKEIFKKINTDLSLLELKFGNNMLAETNGFKLVIDKKEDLAGLPETVVVAAAEEAKTNKMDGKWIFSLQKPSWIPFLTYSQKRDLREKLYKAMYNRSNNNNEFDNKSVINKIVNLRLQKANLLGFESWAAYVLDDCMAKTPKNVYDLIGKVWTPGLKRAKEEAKDMQDMIVREGGKFKLESWDWWFYSEKVRKEKYDLNEEEVRPYFELNKVREGAFTVANKLYGLTFKQLQNIPLYHPDCQVFEVDDKDGSLIGILYMDFFPRASKKGGAWMNNYRDQYHYEGQADVRPVVSNTFNFSKPAGDKPALLNFDEVETLFHEFGHGLHGLLTKCHYRTLSGTSVARDFVELPSQVMEHWAVEPEVLKMYAKHYKTGETIPQKLVDKIIKAGKFNQGFITTEFLAAAILDMDYHTITKAEEIDVEKFEKNSMEKAGLIPEIIPRYRSTYFNHVFPGGYSSGYYSYIWAEVLDADAFEAFLEKGNIFDQEVATSFRKNVLEMGGTEEAMKEYVNFRGKTPGIEPLLKNRGLN
;
A
#
# COMPACT_ATOMS: atom_id res chain seq x y z
N MET A 1 -3.44 16.70 -90.09
CA MET A 1 -4.29 16.91 -88.89
C MET A 1 -3.65 16.07 -87.82
N LYS A 2 -2.92 16.69 -86.92
CA LYS A 2 -2.09 16.05 -85.92
C LYS A 2 -2.82 16.14 -84.57
N ASN A 3 -3.13 14.99 -83.98
CA ASN A 3 -3.66 14.89 -82.62
C ASN A 3 -2.49 14.88 -81.61
N TRP A 4 -2.55 15.75 -80.62
CA TRP A 4 -1.70 15.75 -79.45
C TRP A 4 -2.50 15.32 -78.27
N LEU A 5 -2.06 14.28 -77.52
CA LEU A 5 -2.49 13.88 -76.21
C LEU A 5 -1.42 14.36 -75.23
N PRO A 6 -1.78 14.95 -74.09
CA PRO A 6 -0.82 15.24 -73.06
C PRO A 6 -0.67 14.07 -72.04
N VAL A 7 0.57 13.74 -71.79
CA VAL A 7 1.00 12.84 -70.73
C VAL A 7 0.79 13.57 -69.36
N MET A 8 -0.03 13.03 -68.50
CA MET A 8 -0.18 13.47 -67.12
C MET A 8 0.64 12.53 -66.22
N ALA A 9 1.72 13.07 -65.66
CA ALA A 9 2.66 12.35 -64.83
C ALA A 9 2.06 11.99 -63.45
N LEU A 10 2.30 10.78 -63.04
CA LEU A 10 2.05 10.24 -61.70
C LEU A 10 2.96 10.94 -60.68
N THR A 11 2.36 11.68 -59.75
CA THR A 11 3.03 12.15 -58.53
C THR A 11 2.04 12.08 -57.35
N PHE A 12 1.79 10.88 -56.93
CA PHE A 12 1.08 10.67 -55.65
C PHE A 12 1.49 9.31 -55.08
N VAL A 13 2.48 9.27 -54.20
CA VAL A 13 2.66 8.33 -53.08
C VAL A 13 3.94 8.70 -52.32
N ILE A 14 3.96 9.68 -51.46
CA ILE A 14 4.93 9.78 -50.31
C ILE A 14 4.38 10.64 -49.15
N VAL A 15 3.08 10.82 -49.00
CA VAL A 15 2.57 11.67 -47.92
C VAL A 15 1.87 10.84 -46.82
N SER A 16 1.62 9.54 -47.03
CA SER A 16 0.78 8.75 -46.11
C SER A 16 1.47 8.29 -44.83
N CYS A 17 2.77 7.95 -44.87
CA CYS A 17 3.42 7.36 -43.69
C CYS A 17 3.88 8.38 -42.63
N SER A 18 4.13 9.61 -43.00
CA SER A 18 4.51 10.66 -42.02
C SER A 18 3.34 11.26 -41.30
N ASN A 19 2.15 11.30 -41.94
CA ASN A 19 0.93 11.82 -41.35
C ASN A 19 0.30 10.82 -40.34
N GLU A 20 0.38 9.51 -40.59
CA GLU A 20 -0.13 8.54 -39.61
C GLU A 20 0.69 8.52 -38.30
N LYS A 21 2.03 8.61 -38.40
CA LYS A 21 2.88 8.73 -37.22
C LYS A 21 2.67 10.06 -36.46
N LYS A 22 2.43 11.14 -37.20
CA LYS A 22 2.18 12.45 -36.61
C LYS A 22 0.79 12.54 -35.96
N THR A 23 -0.24 11.98 -36.60
CA THR A 23 -1.60 11.89 -36.03
C THR A 23 -1.69 10.98 -34.82
N MET A 24 -1.00 9.82 -34.78
CA MET A 24 -0.98 8.97 -33.58
C MET A 24 -0.21 9.62 -32.41
N LYS A 25 0.85 10.38 -32.65
CA LYS A 25 1.59 11.09 -31.61
C LYS A 25 0.77 12.27 -31.06
N GLU A 26 -0.02 12.94 -31.91
CA GLU A 26 -0.92 14.05 -31.53
C GLU A 26 -2.19 13.57 -30.77
N MET A 27 -2.53 12.29 -30.83
CA MET A 27 -3.72 11.71 -30.18
C MET A 27 -3.46 11.00 -28.85
N ASN A 28 -2.20 10.86 -28.39
CA ASN A 28 -1.95 10.18 -27.12
C ASN A 28 -2.12 11.15 -25.94
N PRO A 29 -3.11 10.91 -25.05
CA PRO A 29 -3.45 11.83 -23.96
C PRO A 29 -2.29 12.15 -22.99
N PHE A 30 -1.28 11.27 -22.92
CA PHE A 30 -0.13 11.49 -22.05
C PHE A 30 0.85 12.57 -22.53
N TYR A 31 0.84 12.90 -23.83
CA TYR A 31 1.80 13.87 -24.39
C TYR A 31 1.42 15.33 -24.16
N GLU A 32 0.18 15.57 -23.81
CA GLU A 32 -0.37 16.90 -23.59
C GLU A 32 -0.52 17.21 -22.09
N THR A 33 -0.56 18.49 -21.76
CA THR A 33 -0.98 18.92 -20.43
C THR A 33 -2.44 18.52 -20.22
N TYR A 34 -2.74 17.94 -19.09
CA TYR A 34 -4.09 17.52 -18.76
C TYR A 34 -5.02 18.74 -18.63
N THR A 35 -6.05 18.77 -19.47
CA THR A 35 -7.06 19.86 -19.51
C THR A 35 -8.32 19.55 -18.67
N ALA A 36 -8.40 18.36 -18.08
CA ALA A 36 -9.45 18.03 -17.13
C ALA A 36 -9.41 18.98 -15.92
N PRO A 37 -10.52 19.22 -15.22
CA PRO A 37 -10.53 20.05 -14.02
C PRO A 37 -9.44 19.62 -13.04
N PHE A 38 -8.76 20.57 -12.43
CA PHE A 38 -7.61 20.35 -11.52
C PHE A 38 -6.39 19.64 -12.16
N GLY A 39 -6.38 19.44 -13.48
CA GLY A 39 -5.32 18.71 -14.17
C GLY A 39 -5.23 17.24 -13.77
N VAL A 40 -6.35 16.61 -13.41
CA VAL A 40 -6.38 15.16 -13.13
C VAL A 40 -6.19 14.35 -14.42
N PRO A 41 -5.76 13.09 -14.33
CA PRO A 41 -5.61 12.24 -15.51
C PRO A 41 -6.94 12.13 -16.28
N PRO A 42 -6.93 12.27 -17.62
CA PRO A 42 -8.12 12.16 -18.45
C PRO A 42 -8.48 10.70 -18.69
N PHE A 43 -8.92 9.99 -17.62
CA PHE A 43 -9.23 8.55 -17.67
C PHE A 43 -10.28 8.19 -18.73
N ASP A 44 -11.16 9.12 -19.08
CA ASP A 44 -12.15 8.99 -20.16
C ASP A 44 -11.54 8.94 -21.57
N LYS A 45 -10.27 9.38 -21.71
CA LYS A 45 -9.54 9.40 -23.00
C LYS A 45 -8.37 8.40 -23.04
N ILE A 46 -7.95 7.89 -21.86
CA ILE A 46 -6.84 6.93 -21.78
C ILE A 46 -7.35 5.54 -22.10
N GLU A 47 -6.76 4.90 -23.10
CA GLU A 47 -7.01 3.52 -23.49
C GLU A 47 -5.72 2.69 -23.34
N ASN A 48 -5.83 1.36 -23.21
CA ASN A 48 -4.67 0.46 -23.04
C ASN A 48 -3.60 0.66 -24.11
N LYS A 49 -3.99 0.91 -25.38
CA LYS A 49 -3.08 1.15 -26.50
C LYS A 49 -2.16 2.37 -26.32
N HIS A 50 -2.51 3.32 -25.43
CA HIS A 50 -1.76 4.54 -25.20
C HIS A 50 -0.55 4.33 -24.30
N TYR A 51 -0.57 3.34 -23.39
CA TYR A 51 0.47 3.18 -22.36
C TYR A 51 1.84 2.83 -22.93
N LEU A 52 1.98 1.76 -23.73
CA LEU A 52 3.30 1.33 -24.22
C LEU A 52 3.99 2.37 -25.10
N PRO A 53 3.31 3.05 -26.05
CA PRO A 53 3.91 4.17 -26.77
C PRO A 53 4.29 5.34 -25.85
N ALA A 54 3.47 5.64 -24.83
CA ALA A 54 3.77 6.70 -23.87
C ALA A 54 5.02 6.40 -23.04
N PHE A 55 5.18 5.17 -22.55
CA PHE A 55 6.39 4.76 -21.83
C PHE A 55 7.65 4.88 -22.70
N LYS A 56 7.60 4.41 -23.95
CA LYS A 56 8.74 4.49 -24.87
C LYS A 56 9.16 5.94 -25.14
N GLU A 57 8.20 6.81 -25.40
CA GLU A 57 8.47 8.24 -25.60
C GLU A 57 8.96 8.91 -24.32
N ALA A 58 8.37 8.56 -23.17
CA ALA A 58 8.74 9.11 -21.86
C ALA A 58 10.18 8.74 -21.47
N ILE A 59 10.57 7.48 -21.66
CA ILE A 59 11.95 7.02 -21.48
C ILE A 59 12.89 7.80 -22.41
N SER A 60 12.57 7.89 -23.69
CA SER A 60 13.41 8.60 -24.67
C SER A 60 13.53 10.10 -24.37
N ARG A 61 12.48 10.75 -23.84
CA ARG A 61 12.57 12.16 -23.40
C ARG A 61 13.48 12.30 -22.19
N HIS A 62 13.28 11.43 -21.18
CA HIS A 62 14.12 11.48 -20.00
C HIS A 62 15.59 11.21 -20.30
N GLU A 63 15.91 10.29 -21.21
CA GLU A 63 17.28 10.07 -21.69
C GLU A 63 17.89 11.35 -22.27
N ARG A 64 17.16 12.07 -23.13
CA ARG A 64 17.61 13.37 -23.67
C ARG A 64 17.80 14.44 -22.60
N GLU A 65 16.92 14.50 -21.62
CA GLU A 65 17.05 15.43 -20.46
C GLU A 65 18.31 15.13 -19.65
N ILE A 66 18.59 13.85 -19.37
CA ILE A 66 19.81 13.41 -18.69
C ILE A 66 21.05 13.73 -19.55
N GLU A 67 21.01 13.49 -20.86
CA GLU A 67 22.11 13.86 -21.76
C GLU A 67 22.39 15.37 -21.75
N GLN A 68 21.36 16.21 -21.70
CA GLN A 68 21.53 17.68 -21.56
C GLN A 68 22.21 18.05 -20.25
N ILE A 69 21.85 17.43 -19.12
CA ILE A 69 22.53 17.65 -17.83
C ILE A 69 24.00 17.22 -17.94
N VAL A 70 24.28 16.07 -18.53
CA VAL A 70 25.64 15.55 -18.70
C VAL A 70 26.46 16.45 -19.62
N ALA A 71 25.88 16.93 -20.72
CA ALA A 71 26.55 17.77 -21.74
C ALA A 71 26.76 19.22 -21.30
N ASN A 72 26.12 19.68 -20.22
CA ASN A 72 26.30 21.03 -19.68
C ASN A 72 27.75 21.23 -19.27
N SER A 73 28.46 22.14 -19.92
CA SER A 73 29.88 22.45 -19.68
C SER A 73 30.13 23.37 -18.48
N ALA A 74 29.08 23.96 -17.88
CA ALA A 74 29.21 24.75 -16.68
C ALA A 74 29.70 23.87 -15.51
N LYS A 75 30.40 24.49 -14.56
CA LYS A 75 30.80 23.80 -13.32
C LYS A 75 29.55 23.22 -12.65
N PRO A 76 29.57 21.93 -12.25
CA PRO A 76 28.44 21.35 -11.55
C PRO A 76 28.11 22.10 -10.26
N ASP A 77 26.85 22.47 -10.10
CA ASP A 77 26.26 23.07 -8.91
C ASP A 77 24.90 22.44 -8.59
N PHE A 78 24.28 22.89 -7.52
CA PHE A 78 22.99 22.34 -7.09
C PHE A 78 21.90 22.52 -8.18
N ALA A 79 21.78 23.72 -8.75
CA ALA A 79 20.71 24.04 -9.70
C ALA A 79 20.86 23.30 -11.03
N ASN A 80 22.10 23.30 -11.62
CA ASN A 80 22.33 22.72 -12.94
C ASN A 80 22.54 21.19 -12.92
N THR A 81 22.60 20.57 -11.74
CA THR A 81 22.83 19.13 -11.61
C THR A 81 21.72 18.48 -10.76
N ILE A 82 21.59 18.83 -9.50
CA ILE A 82 20.69 18.13 -8.56
C ILE A 82 19.22 18.50 -8.82
N GLU A 83 18.93 19.79 -8.84
CA GLU A 83 17.58 20.29 -9.13
C GLU A 83 17.18 19.99 -10.59
N ALA A 84 18.09 20.08 -11.53
CA ALA A 84 17.83 19.71 -12.92
C ALA A 84 17.42 18.22 -13.06
N MET A 85 18.05 17.35 -12.27
CA MET A 85 17.66 15.92 -12.22
C MET A 85 16.28 15.73 -11.58
N ASP A 86 15.96 16.44 -10.50
CA ASP A 86 14.64 16.34 -9.86
C ASP A 86 13.51 16.82 -10.78
N LYS A 87 13.78 17.84 -11.61
CA LYS A 87 12.86 18.34 -12.64
C LYS A 87 12.71 17.42 -13.84
N SER A 88 13.69 16.55 -14.11
CA SER A 88 13.69 15.67 -15.29
C SER A 88 12.69 14.51 -15.14
N GLY A 89 12.32 13.86 -16.24
CA GLY A 89 11.46 12.67 -16.25
C GLY A 89 9.99 12.94 -15.92
N GLU A 90 9.48 14.16 -16.03
CA GLU A 90 8.08 14.48 -15.70
C GLU A 90 7.07 13.62 -16.46
N LEU A 91 7.27 13.42 -17.77
CA LEU A 91 6.38 12.56 -18.56
C LEU A 91 6.44 11.11 -18.09
N LEU A 92 7.64 10.61 -17.75
CA LEU A 92 7.82 9.24 -17.28
C LEU A 92 7.12 9.02 -15.94
N ASN A 93 7.24 9.97 -15.01
CA ASN A 93 6.53 9.95 -13.74
C ASN A 93 5.01 9.94 -13.95
N ARG A 94 4.49 10.83 -14.82
CA ARG A 94 3.07 10.94 -15.14
C ARG A 94 2.48 9.64 -15.71
N VAL A 95 3.17 9.02 -16.66
CA VAL A 95 2.73 7.76 -17.27
C VAL A 95 2.81 6.62 -16.28
N SER A 96 3.89 6.53 -15.49
CA SER A 96 4.11 5.49 -14.49
C SER A 96 3.06 5.55 -13.39
N ASN A 97 2.81 6.73 -12.82
CA ASN A 97 1.84 6.90 -11.76
C ASN A 97 0.43 6.49 -12.20
N VAL A 98 0.00 6.88 -13.41
CA VAL A 98 -1.32 6.46 -13.91
C VAL A 98 -1.36 4.97 -14.20
N PHE A 99 -0.35 4.43 -14.90
CA PHE A 99 -0.35 3.04 -15.32
C PHE A 99 -0.34 2.06 -14.13
N PHE A 100 0.58 2.22 -13.19
CA PHE A 100 0.71 1.28 -12.08
C PHE A 100 -0.44 1.39 -11.10
N ASN A 101 -0.99 2.58 -10.87
CA ASN A 101 -2.21 2.74 -10.08
C ASN A 101 -3.41 2.01 -10.72
N VAL A 102 -3.60 2.17 -12.03
CA VAL A 102 -4.68 1.47 -12.75
C VAL A 102 -4.41 -0.04 -12.78
N LYS A 103 -3.16 -0.47 -12.96
CA LYS A 103 -2.80 -1.90 -12.92
C LYS A 103 -3.16 -2.55 -11.59
N GLU A 104 -2.93 -1.90 -10.47
CA GLU A 104 -3.28 -2.44 -9.15
C GLU A 104 -4.79 -2.40 -8.87
N ALA A 105 -5.46 -1.33 -9.31
CA ALA A 105 -6.86 -1.08 -8.99
C ALA A 105 -7.85 -1.61 -10.01
N ASN A 106 -7.47 -1.74 -11.29
CA ASN A 106 -8.38 -2.12 -12.38
C ASN A 106 -7.64 -2.75 -13.57
N THR A 107 -6.91 -3.86 -13.32
CA THR A 107 -6.13 -4.56 -14.36
C THR A 107 -7.00 -5.32 -15.35
N ASN A 108 -6.39 -5.70 -16.46
CA ASN A 108 -6.90 -6.65 -17.45
C ASN A 108 -5.72 -7.27 -18.20
N ASP A 109 -5.97 -8.32 -19.00
CA ASP A 109 -4.93 -9.06 -19.73
C ASP A 109 -4.02 -8.16 -20.56
N SER A 110 -4.56 -7.11 -21.17
CA SER A 110 -3.78 -6.14 -21.96
C SER A 110 -2.86 -5.28 -21.10
N ILE A 111 -3.33 -4.82 -19.92
CA ILE A 111 -2.53 -4.08 -18.97
C ILE A 111 -1.42 -4.96 -18.40
N ASP A 112 -1.72 -6.22 -18.08
CA ASP A 112 -0.74 -7.17 -17.55
C ASP A 112 0.35 -7.48 -18.59
N GLN A 113 -0.01 -7.70 -19.87
CA GLN A 113 0.94 -7.86 -20.96
C GLN A 113 1.82 -6.60 -21.16
N ILE A 114 1.23 -5.41 -21.07
CA ILE A 114 1.99 -4.16 -21.13
C ILE A 114 2.98 -4.06 -19.96
N ALA A 115 2.55 -4.45 -18.74
CA ALA A 115 3.42 -4.42 -17.58
C ALA A 115 4.64 -5.35 -17.73
N GLU A 116 4.47 -6.54 -18.32
CA GLU A 116 5.58 -7.47 -18.62
C GLU A 116 6.62 -6.87 -19.60
N VAL A 117 6.19 -6.02 -20.52
CA VAL A 117 7.08 -5.32 -21.43
C VAL A 117 7.73 -4.09 -20.78
N VAL A 118 6.95 -3.36 -19.97
CA VAL A 118 7.38 -2.07 -19.39
C VAL A 118 8.31 -2.26 -18.21
N ALA A 119 8.10 -3.28 -17.36
CA ALA A 119 8.92 -3.49 -16.16
C ALA A 119 10.43 -3.63 -16.48
N PRO A 120 10.87 -4.48 -17.43
CA PRO A 120 12.28 -4.52 -17.80
C PRO A 120 12.78 -3.25 -18.49
N LEU A 121 11.95 -2.53 -19.27
CA LEU A 121 12.33 -1.26 -19.87
C LEU A 121 12.63 -0.19 -18.82
N LEU A 122 11.78 -0.08 -17.80
CA LEU A 122 11.98 0.83 -16.66
C LEU A 122 13.22 0.44 -15.84
N SER A 123 13.42 -0.85 -15.60
CA SER A 123 14.61 -1.35 -14.88
C SER A 123 15.89 -0.95 -15.63
N GLN A 124 15.95 -1.21 -16.94
CA GLN A 124 17.10 -0.87 -17.78
C GLN A 124 17.34 0.65 -17.82
N HIS A 125 16.27 1.43 -17.94
CA HIS A 125 16.36 2.89 -17.94
C HIS A 125 16.89 3.43 -16.60
N ASN A 126 16.36 2.95 -15.49
CA ASN A 126 16.83 3.33 -14.15
C ASN A 126 18.30 2.97 -13.94
N ASP A 127 18.72 1.80 -14.41
CA ASP A 127 20.12 1.38 -14.38
C ASP A 127 21.00 2.27 -15.25
N ALA A 128 20.54 2.64 -16.45
CA ALA A 128 21.25 3.54 -17.33
C ALA A 128 21.48 4.93 -16.71
N VAL A 129 20.50 5.45 -15.95
CA VAL A 129 20.63 6.73 -15.24
C VAL A 129 21.54 6.58 -14.03
N ASN A 130 21.27 5.61 -13.14
CA ASN A 130 21.98 5.48 -11.87
C ASN A 130 23.44 5.00 -12.02
N MET A 131 23.77 4.32 -13.11
CA MET A 131 25.14 3.87 -13.41
C MET A 131 25.85 4.75 -14.46
N ASN A 132 25.30 5.91 -14.80
CA ASN A 132 25.95 6.85 -15.71
C ASN A 132 27.13 7.53 -15.03
N ASP A 133 28.33 7.11 -15.38
CA ASP A 133 29.58 7.60 -14.77
C ASP A 133 29.77 9.12 -14.86
N LYS A 134 29.35 9.72 -16.02
CA LYS A 134 29.47 11.17 -16.23
C LYS A 134 28.51 11.95 -15.36
N LEU A 135 27.26 11.46 -15.24
CA LEU A 135 26.24 12.06 -14.40
C LEU A 135 26.64 11.96 -12.92
N PHE A 136 27.06 10.76 -12.50
CA PHE A 136 27.52 10.54 -11.11
C PHE A 136 28.73 11.40 -10.76
N ALA A 137 29.67 11.58 -11.69
CA ALA A 137 30.81 12.49 -11.47
C ALA A 137 30.35 13.93 -11.18
N LYS A 138 29.31 14.42 -11.87
CA LYS A 138 28.72 15.75 -11.59
C LYS A 138 28.05 15.80 -10.20
N VAL A 139 27.24 14.77 -9.86
CA VAL A 139 26.60 14.66 -8.53
C VAL A 139 27.68 14.67 -7.43
N LYS A 140 28.75 13.90 -7.62
CA LYS A 140 29.87 13.85 -6.67
C LYS A 140 30.57 15.21 -6.49
N VAL A 141 30.78 15.96 -7.57
CA VAL A 141 31.36 17.32 -7.48
C VAL A 141 30.49 18.25 -6.65
N VAL A 142 29.15 18.12 -6.72
CA VAL A 142 28.24 18.91 -5.87
C VAL A 142 28.30 18.46 -4.43
N ASP A 143 28.29 17.14 -4.17
CA ASP A 143 28.35 16.57 -2.81
C ASP A 143 29.67 16.91 -2.11
N ASP A 144 30.81 16.79 -2.80
CA ASP A 144 32.16 17.14 -2.27
C ASP A 144 32.27 18.64 -1.84
N GLN A 145 31.33 19.49 -2.31
CA GLN A 145 31.30 20.92 -1.98
C GLN A 145 30.12 21.33 -1.09
N LYS A 146 29.29 20.40 -0.63
CA LYS A 146 28.01 20.68 0.05
C LYS A 146 28.15 21.68 1.21
N ASP A 147 29.17 21.56 2.01
CA ASP A 147 29.41 22.45 3.15
C ASP A 147 29.75 23.91 2.74
N LYS A 148 30.02 24.16 1.44
CA LYS A 148 30.39 25.49 0.89
C LYS A 148 29.27 26.12 0.09
N LEU A 149 28.16 25.37 -0.19
CA LEU A 149 27.13 25.79 -1.12
C LEU A 149 26.00 26.58 -0.46
N ASN A 150 26.02 26.77 0.87
CA ASN A 150 24.94 27.43 1.64
C ASN A 150 23.54 26.90 1.26
N LEU A 151 23.41 25.59 1.11
CA LEU A 151 22.16 24.93 0.76
C LEU A 151 21.12 25.12 1.88
N THR A 152 19.84 25.30 1.49
CA THR A 152 18.77 25.16 2.45
C THR A 152 18.71 23.71 2.96
N ARG A 153 18.00 23.46 4.08
CA ARG A 153 17.82 22.14 4.63
C ARG A 153 17.28 21.16 3.56
N GLU A 154 16.27 21.56 2.84
CA GLU A 154 15.63 20.74 1.82
C GLU A 154 16.54 20.46 0.62
N GLN A 155 17.32 21.46 0.19
CA GLN A 155 18.33 21.27 -0.84
C GLN A 155 19.45 20.30 -0.41
N ALA A 156 19.91 20.42 0.83
CA ALA A 156 20.89 19.51 1.38
C ALA A 156 20.36 18.06 1.43
N ARG A 157 19.09 17.90 1.81
CA ARG A 157 18.44 16.59 1.83
C ARG A 157 18.25 16.01 0.42
N LEU A 158 17.82 16.80 -0.56
CA LEU A 158 17.72 16.35 -1.94
C LEU A 158 19.08 15.90 -2.51
N LEU A 159 20.15 16.63 -2.20
CA LEU A 159 21.51 16.25 -2.59
C LEU A 159 21.91 14.91 -1.95
N GLU A 160 21.70 14.75 -0.65
CA GLU A 160 21.99 13.52 0.09
C GLU A 160 21.24 12.32 -0.52
N GLU A 161 19.93 12.43 -0.70
CA GLU A 161 19.10 11.36 -1.28
C GLU A 161 19.49 11.06 -2.74
N THR A 162 19.84 12.09 -3.51
CA THR A 162 20.32 11.90 -4.89
C THR A 162 21.64 11.13 -4.89
N TYR A 163 22.63 11.55 -4.09
CA TYR A 163 23.92 10.85 -3.99
C TYR A 163 23.74 9.40 -3.52
N LYS A 164 22.96 9.19 -2.47
CA LYS A 164 22.64 7.88 -1.91
C LYS A 164 21.99 6.97 -2.98
N ARG A 165 21.04 7.48 -3.77
CA ARG A 165 20.40 6.75 -4.85
C ARG A 165 21.40 6.23 -5.87
N PHE A 166 22.41 7.04 -6.27
CA PHE A 166 23.46 6.58 -7.18
C PHE A 166 24.31 5.49 -6.58
N VAL A 167 24.78 5.67 -5.35
CA VAL A 167 25.62 4.68 -4.65
C VAL A 167 24.86 3.36 -4.49
N ARG A 168 23.64 3.41 -4.02
CA ARG A 168 22.76 2.23 -3.86
C ARG A 168 22.30 1.64 -5.20
N GLY A 169 22.29 2.45 -6.24
CA GLY A 169 22.03 2.06 -7.64
C GLY A 169 23.23 1.47 -8.37
N GLY A 170 24.39 1.31 -7.70
CA GLY A 170 25.56 0.64 -8.26
C GLY A 170 26.53 1.54 -9.01
N ALA A 171 26.45 2.87 -8.87
CA ALA A 171 27.36 3.80 -9.54
C ALA A 171 28.86 3.49 -9.30
N ASN A 172 29.21 3.09 -8.09
CA ASN A 172 30.58 2.76 -7.67
C ASN A 172 31.05 1.35 -8.07
N LEU A 173 30.20 0.54 -8.70
CA LEU A 173 30.58 -0.81 -9.08
C LEU A 173 31.56 -0.82 -10.27
N PRO A 174 32.54 -1.75 -10.32
CA PRO A 174 33.31 -2.01 -11.54
C PRO A 174 32.41 -2.42 -12.72
N ALA A 175 32.87 -2.20 -13.93
CA ALA A 175 32.07 -2.42 -15.17
C ALA A 175 31.50 -3.83 -15.28
N ASP A 176 32.28 -4.86 -14.97
CA ASP A 176 31.85 -6.27 -14.97
C ASP A 176 30.73 -6.53 -13.94
N LYS A 177 30.82 -5.92 -12.76
CA LYS A 177 29.81 -6.03 -11.71
C LYS A 177 28.54 -5.22 -12.05
N LYS A 178 28.65 -4.08 -12.75
CA LYS A 178 27.50 -3.32 -13.25
C LYS A 178 26.62 -4.18 -14.16
N GLU A 179 27.20 -4.96 -15.07
CA GLU A 179 26.40 -5.83 -15.95
C GLU A 179 25.67 -6.95 -15.19
N ILE A 180 26.32 -7.54 -14.18
CA ILE A 180 25.63 -8.49 -13.30
C ILE A 180 24.48 -7.83 -12.53
N PHE A 181 24.71 -6.64 -11.99
CA PHE A 181 23.71 -5.88 -11.23
C PHE A 181 22.48 -5.52 -12.08
N LYS A 182 22.68 -5.04 -13.32
CA LYS A 182 21.60 -4.77 -14.28
C LYS A 182 20.76 -6.01 -14.59
N LYS A 183 21.44 -7.15 -14.80
CA LYS A 183 20.74 -8.41 -15.02
C LYS A 183 19.89 -8.81 -13.81
N ILE A 184 20.41 -8.67 -12.60
CA ILE A 184 19.66 -8.94 -11.35
C ILE A 184 18.43 -8.03 -11.26
N ASN A 185 18.57 -6.73 -11.54
CA ASN A 185 17.45 -5.79 -11.48
C ASN A 185 16.35 -6.16 -12.49
N THR A 186 16.72 -6.50 -13.71
CA THR A 186 15.78 -6.95 -14.74
C THR A 186 15.07 -8.24 -14.34
N ASP A 187 15.82 -9.24 -13.85
CA ASP A 187 15.25 -10.52 -13.42
C ASP A 187 14.29 -10.34 -12.21
N LEU A 188 14.65 -9.48 -11.24
CA LEU A 188 13.80 -9.15 -10.10
C LEU A 188 12.49 -8.50 -10.55
N SER A 189 12.54 -7.51 -11.46
CA SER A 189 11.34 -6.81 -11.91
C SER A 189 10.30 -7.76 -12.55
N LEU A 190 10.76 -8.76 -13.29
CA LEU A 190 9.88 -9.78 -13.89
C LEU A 190 9.36 -10.80 -12.87
N LEU A 191 10.19 -11.21 -11.91
CA LEU A 191 9.80 -12.18 -10.88
C LEU A 191 8.80 -11.57 -9.91
N GLU A 192 8.99 -10.31 -9.52
CA GLU A 192 8.09 -9.57 -8.65
C GLU A 192 6.71 -9.39 -9.30
N LEU A 193 6.68 -9.04 -10.60
CA LEU A 193 5.44 -8.97 -11.38
C LEU A 193 4.75 -10.34 -11.46
N LYS A 194 5.51 -11.40 -11.75
CA LYS A 194 4.98 -12.77 -11.82
C LYS A 194 4.38 -13.21 -10.49
N PHE A 195 5.04 -12.91 -9.37
CA PHE A 195 4.52 -13.24 -8.04
C PHE A 195 3.13 -12.64 -7.80
N GLY A 196 2.98 -11.35 -8.07
CA GLY A 196 1.71 -10.63 -7.89
C GLY A 196 0.59 -11.15 -8.80
N ASN A 197 0.91 -11.42 -10.07
CA ASN A 197 -0.06 -11.94 -11.04
C ASN A 197 -0.51 -13.37 -10.66
N ASN A 198 0.41 -14.25 -10.24
CA ASN A 198 0.07 -15.60 -9.76
C ASN A 198 -0.87 -15.54 -8.56
N MET A 199 -0.59 -14.67 -7.59
CA MET A 199 -1.43 -14.53 -6.41
C MET A 199 -2.85 -14.02 -6.77
N LEU A 200 -2.96 -13.07 -7.69
CA LEU A 200 -4.27 -12.57 -8.15
C LEU A 200 -5.06 -13.66 -8.87
N ALA A 201 -4.41 -14.42 -9.74
CA ALA A 201 -5.03 -15.54 -10.47
C ALA A 201 -5.55 -16.62 -9.52
N GLU A 202 -4.75 -17.06 -8.54
CA GLU A 202 -5.17 -18.02 -7.51
C GLU A 202 -6.34 -17.50 -6.66
N THR A 203 -6.29 -16.22 -6.26
CA THR A 203 -7.38 -15.59 -5.51
C THR A 203 -8.69 -15.62 -6.27
N ASN A 204 -8.66 -15.34 -7.57
CA ASN A 204 -9.85 -15.31 -8.43
C ASN A 204 -10.30 -16.71 -8.89
N GLY A 205 -9.37 -17.66 -8.93
CA GLY A 205 -9.64 -19.02 -9.41
C GLY A 205 -10.49 -19.86 -8.47
N PHE A 206 -10.42 -19.61 -7.16
CA PHE A 206 -11.13 -20.41 -6.16
C PHE A 206 -12.55 -19.92 -5.92
N LYS A 207 -13.48 -20.86 -5.84
CA LYS A 207 -14.89 -20.64 -5.48
C LYS A 207 -15.39 -21.78 -4.59
N LEU A 208 -15.85 -21.47 -3.39
CA LEU A 208 -16.62 -22.39 -2.58
C LEU A 208 -18.09 -22.26 -2.99
N VAL A 209 -18.58 -23.23 -3.78
CA VAL A 209 -19.97 -23.28 -4.23
C VAL A 209 -20.79 -24.08 -3.23
N ILE A 210 -21.90 -23.50 -2.75
CA ILE A 210 -22.86 -24.15 -1.85
C ILE A 210 -24.18 -24.33 -2.62
N ASP A 211 -24.68 -25.56 -2.65
CA ASP A 211 -25.89 -25.95 -3.33
C ASP A 211 -27.10 -26.14 -2.37
N LYS A 212 -26.81 -26.35 -1.08
CA LYS A 212 -27.82 -26.68 -0.08
C LYS A 212 -27.99 -25.57 0.94
N LYS A 213 -29.21 -25.15 1.19
CA LYS A 213 -29.53 -24.08 2.15
C LYS A 213 -29.09 -24.41 3.58
N GLU A 214 -29.07 -25.69 3.95
CA GLU A 214 -28.63 -26.17 5.27
C GLU A 214 -27.13 -25.90 5.53
N ASP A 215 -26.35 -25.74 4.47
CA ASP A 215 -24.90 -25.47 4.57
C ASP A 215 -24.60 -23.99 4.80
N LEU A 216 -25.62 -23.13 4.76
CA LEU A 216 -25.54 -21.71 5.12
C LEU A 216 -25.79 -21.44 6.61
N ALA A 217 -25.98 -22.49 7.41
CA ALA A 217 -26.32 -22.38 8.84
C ALA A 217 -25.31 -21.49 9.59
N GLY A 218 -25.84 -20.50 10.30
CA GLY A 218 -25.08 -19.53 11.11
C GLY A 218 -24.67 -18.26 10.39
N LEU A 219 -24.68 -18.24 9.05
CA LEU A 219 -24.28 -17.07 8.28
C LEU A 219 -25.31 -15.92 8.38
N PRO A 220 -24.84 -14.66 8.54
CA PRO A 220 -25.71 -13.49 8.50
C PRO A 220 -26.42 -13.35 7.13
N GLU A 221 -27.63 -12.79 7.15
CA GLU A 221 -28.43 -12.58 5.93
C GLU A 221 -27.68 -11.79 4.85
N THR A 222 -26.98 -10.73 5.23
CA THR A 222 -26.20 -9.89 4.31
C THR A 222 -25.10 -10.68 3.59
N VAL A 223 -24.47 -11.61 4.28
CA VAL A 223 -23.43 -12.51 3.74
C VAL A 223 -24.04 -13.51 2.77
N VAL A 224 -25.21 -14.06 3.11
CA VAL A 224 -25.95 -15.01 2.25
C VAL A 224 -26.44 -14.33 0.97
N VAL A 225 -26.96 -13.09 1.07
CA VAL A 225 -27.40 -12.30 -0.08
C VAL A 225 -26.21 -11.98 -1.00
N ALA A 226 -25.11 -11.52 -0.45
CA ALA A 226 -23.90 -11.23 -1.24
C ALA A 226 -23.37 -12.48 -1.96
N ALA A 227 -23.38 -13.65 -1.30
CA ALA A 227 -22.97 -14.91 -1.90
C ALA A 227 -23.91 -15.38 -3.04
N ALA A 228 -25.20 -15.09 -2.93
CA ALA A 228 -26.19 -15.38 -3.99
C ALA A 228 -25.99 -14.45 -5.19
N GLU A 229 -25.70 -13.16 -4.97
CA GLU A 229 -25.40 -12.20 -6.03
C GLU A 229 -24.09 -12.59 -6.76
N GLU A 230 -23.08 -13.02 -6.03
CA GLU A 230 -21.84 -13.55 -6.60
C GLU A 230 -22.10 -14.79 -7.46
N ALA A 231 -22.95 -15.71 -6.98
CA ALA A 231 -23.34 -16.89 -7.76
C ALA A 231 -24.08 -16.51 -9.05
N LYS A 232 -24.99 -15.54 -9.00
CA LYS A 232 -25.68 -15.02 -10.18
C LYS A 232 -24.72 -14.40 -11.19
N THR A 233 -23.77 -13.60 -10.74
CA THR A 233 -22.71 -13.01 -11.58
C THR A 233 -21.90 -14.10 -12.28
N ASN A 234 -21.69 -15.23 -11.62
CA ASN A 234 -20.98 -16.39 -12.15
C ASN A 234 -21.92 -17.38 -12.91
N LYS A 235 -23.16 -16.99 -13.26
CA LYS A 235 -24.16 -17.82 -13.98
C LYS A 235 -24.51 -19.11 -13.24
N MET A 236 -24.55 -19.08 -11.92
CA MET A 236 -24.90 -20.19 -11.02
C MET A 236 -26.12 -19.82 -10.17
N ASP A 237 -27.22 -19.43 -10.83
CA ASP A 237 -28.46 -19.04 -10.15
C ASP A 237 -28.95 -20.14 -9.21
N GLY A 238 -29.48 -19.77 -8.05
CA GLY A 238 -29.99 -20.69 -7.03
C GLY A 238 -28.93 -21.32 -6.13
N LYS A 239 -27.63 -20.93 -6.31
CA LYS A 239 -26.52 -21.34 -5.48
C LYS A 239 -25.94 -20.14 -4.72
N TRP A 240 -24.91 -20.40 -3.90
CA TRP A 240 -24.15 -19.40 -3.17
C TRP A 240 -22.65 -19.61 -3.41
N ILE A 241 -21.93 -18.53 -3.71
CA ILE A 241 -20.48 -18.58 -3.92
C ILE A 241 -19.77 -17.75 -2.86
N PHE A 242 -18.80 -18.39 -2.20
CA PHE A 242 -17.84 -17.73 -1.32
C PHE A 242 -16.47 -17.76 -1.98
N SER A 243 -15.87 -16.56 -2.10
CA SER A 243 -14.57 -16.34 -2.73
C SER A 243 -13.48 -16.09 -1.68
N LEU A 244 -12.22 -15.92 -2.14
CA LEU A 244 -11.10 -15.54 -1.28
C LEU A 244 -10.96 -14.02 -1.10
N GLN A 245 -11.97 -13.25 -1.50
CA GLN A 245 -12.03 -11.82 -1.18
C GLN A 245 -12.40 -11.61 0.29
N LYS A 246 -11.73 -10.64 0.96
CA LYS A 246 -11.84 -10.42 2.41
C LYS A 246 -13.29 -10.33 2.92
N PRO A 247 -14.20 -9.57 2.28
CA PRO A 247 -15.59 -9.50 2.70
C PRO A 247 -16.39 -10.81 2.56
N SER A 248 -15.87 -11.80 1.83
CA SER A 248 -16.51 -13.10 1.64
C SER A 248 -16.02 -14.15 2.62
N TRP A 249 -14.68 -14.37 2.71
CA TRP A 249 -14.14 -15.47 3.49
C TRP A 249 -14.11 -15.20 5.01
N ILE A 250 -13.88 -13.95 5.46
CA ILE A 250 -13.84 -13.65 6.90
C ILE A 250 -15.20 -13.89 7.56
N PRO A 251 -16.32 -13.33 7.08
CA PRO A 251 -17.62 -13.60 7.69
C PRO A 251 -17.99 -15.09 7.62
N PHE A 252 -17.58 -15.81 6.56
CA PHE A 252 -17.81 -17.25 6.49
C PHE A 252 -17.09 -18.00 7.61
N LEU A 253 -15.81 -17.73 7.84
CA LEU A 253 -15.05 -18.35 8.93
C LEU A 253 -15.57 -17.95 10.31
N THR A 254 -16.08 -16.73 10.45
CA THR A 254 -16.60 -16.20 11.70
C THR A 254 -17.93 -16.83 12.11
N TYR A 255 -18.84 -17.03 11.14
CA TYR A 255 -20.25 -17.36 11.46
C TYR A 255 -20.72 -18.73 11.00
N SER A 256 -20.10 -19.34 9.98
CA SER A 256 -20.57 -20.64 9.47
C SER A 256 -20.46 -21.73 10.52
N GLN A 257 -21.57 -22.44 10.81
CA GLN A 257 -21.61 -23.58 11.69
C GLN A 257 -21.02 -24.85 11.07
N LYS A 258 -20.73 -24.84 9.75
CA LYS A 258 -20.18 -25.99 9.02
C LYS A 258 -18.65 -25.99 9.10
N ARG A 259 -18.10 -26.73 10.07
CA ARG A 259 -16.66 -26.79 10.35
C ARG A 259 -15.84 -27.25 9.15
N ASP A 260 -16.33 -28.25 8.42
CA ASP A 260 -15.70 -28.80 7.21
C ASP A 260 -15.61 -27.78 6.08
N LEU A 261 -16.64 -26.92 5.93
CA LEU A 261 -16.63 -25.85 4.93
C LEU A 261 -15.71 -24.69 5.37
N ARG A 262 -15.63 -24.38 6.69
CA ARG A 262 -14.64 -23.44 7.21
C ARG A 262 -13.22 -23.94 6.90
N GLU A 263 -12.92 -25.19 7.21
CA GLU A 263 -11.61 -25.82 6.90
C GLU A 263 -11.29 -25.73 5.40
N LYS A 264 -12.26 -26.06 4.52
CA LYS A 264 -12.07 -26.00 3.07
C LYS A 264 -11.73 -24.60 2.59
N LEU A 265 -12.50 -23.60 3.01
CA LEU A 265 -12.30 -22.19 2.62
C LEU A 265 -10.97 -21.65 3.20
N TYR A 266 -10.68 -21.96 4.47
CA TYR A 266 -9.44 -21.59 5.13
C TYR A 266 -8.22 -22.14 4.39
N LYS A 267 -8.21 -23.44 4.11
CA LYS A 267 -7.09 -24.07 3.40
C LYS A 267 -6.89 -23.48 2.00
N ALA A 268 -7.96 -23.16 1.30
CA ALA A 268 -7.86 -22.48 0.01
C ALA A 268 -7.24 -21.08 0.15
N MET A 269 -7.67 -20.31 1.16
CA MET A 269 -7.14 -18.97 1.41
C MET A 269 -5.65 -18.99 1.76
N TYR A 270 -5.24 -19.90 2.63
CA TYR A 270 -3.88 -19.95 3.16
C TYR A 270 -2.90 -20.81 2.36
N ASN A 271 -3.37 -21.49 1.28
CA ASN A 271 -2.52 -22.18 0.31
C ASN A 271 -2.50 -21.51 -1.07
N ARG A 272 -2.88 -20.25 -1.16
CA ARG A 272 -2.78 -19.51 -2.42
C ARG A 272 -1.34 -19.52 -2.94
N SER A 273 -1.19 -19.80 -4.24
CA SER A 273 0.09 -19.92 -4.93
C SER A 273 1.05 -20.94 -4.29
N ASN A 274 0.48 -21.98 -3.64
CA ASN A 274 1.17 -23.14 -3.06
C ASN A 274 0.52 -24.47 -3.50
N ASN A 275 0.01 -24.54 -4.72
CA ASN A 275 -0.80 -25.67 -5.20
C ASN A 275 -0.08 -26.53 -6.26
N ASN A 276 1.22 -26.34 -6.47
CA ASN A 276 2.03 -27.03 -7.49
C ASN A 276 1.42 -26.93 -8.92
N ASN A 277 0.76 -25.82 -9.21
CA ASN A 277 0.19 -25.47 -10.51
C ASN A 277 1.00 -24.34 -11.17
N GLU A 278 0.51 -23.81 -12.30
CA GLU A 278 1.14 -22.72 -13.05
C GLU A 278 1.28 -21.40 -12.28
N PHE A 279 0.47 -21.22 -11.21
CA PHE A 279 0.46 -20.03 -10.34
C PHE A 279 1.26 -20.24 -9.03
N ASP A 280 2.04 -21.31 -8.94
CA ASP A 280 2.85 -21.60 -7.75
C ASP A 280 4.03 -20.63 -7.61
N ASN A 281 4.18 -20.01 -6.44
CA ASN A 281 5.20 -19.01 -6.18
C ASN A 281 6.47 -19.56 -5.49
N LYS A 282 6.54 -20.81 -5.11
CA LYS A 282 7.71 -21.36 -4.38
C LYS A 282 9.03 -21.16 -5.14
N SER A 283 9.04 -21.48 -6.44
CA SER A 283 10.24 -21.30 -7.27
C SER A 283 10.56 -19.82 -7.52
N VAL A 284 9.53 -18.96 -7.56
CA VAL A 284 9.68 -17.50 -7.71
C VAL A 284 10.35 -16.92 -6.47
N ILE A 285 9.90 -17.30 -5.27
CA ILE A 285 10.46 -16.89 -3.98
C ILE A 285 11.95 -17.25 -3.89
N ASN A 286 12.29 -18.52 -4.17
CA ASN A 286 13.67 -18.96 -4.13
C ASN A 286 14.59 -18.10 -5.02
N LYS A 287 14.14 -17.75 -6.22
CA LYS A 287 14.90 -16.87 -7.12
C LYS A 287 15.01 -15.46 -6.59
N ILE A 288 13.89 -14.84 -6.14
CA ILE A 288 13.87 -13.48 -5.61
C ILE A 288 14.83 -13.33 -4.44
N VAL A 289 14.76 -14.23 -3.45
CA VAL A 289 15.59 -14.16 -2.24
C VAL A 289 17.08 -14.25 -2.59
N ASN A 290 17.46 -15.21 -3.45
CA ASN A 290 18.84 -15.36 -3.86
C ASN A 290 19.37 -14.18 -4.71
N LEU A 291 18.54 -13.61 -5.59
CA LEU A 291 18.92 -12.43 -6.37
C LEU A 291 19.08 -11.19 -5.49
N ARG A 292 18.19 -10.99 -4.52
CA ARG A 292 18.29 -9.91 -3.53
C ARG A 292 19.58 -10.02 -2.71
N LEU A 293 19.92 -11.22 -2.25
CA LEU A 293 21.18 -11.44 -1.55
C LEU A 293 22.39 -11.13 -2.45
N GLN A 294 22.40 -11.61 -3.70
CA GLN A 294 23.47 -11.30 -4.66
C GLN A 294 23.59 -9.80 -4.90
N LYS A 295 22.48 -9.09 -5.05
CA LYS A 295 22.46 -7.64 -5.21
C LYS A 295 23.06 -6.92 -4.00
N ALA A 296 22.68 -7.30 -2.78
CA ALA A 296 23.22 -6.75 -1.54
C ALA A 296 24.73 -6.99 -1.44
N ASN A 297 25.20 -8.20 -1.73
CA ASN A 297 26.62 -8.56 -1.68
C ASN A 297 27.45 -7.77 -2.72
N LEU A 298 26.93 -7.51 -3.92
CA LEU A 298 27.61 -6.64 -4.89
C LEU A 298 27.84 -5.25 -4.35
N LEU A 299 26.92 -4.72 -3.53
CA LEU A 299 26.98 -3.40 -2.89
C LEU A 299 27.76 -3.42 -1.57
N GLY A 300 28.32 -4.56 -1.13
CA GLY A 300 29.13 -4.68 0.08
C GLY A 300 28.35 -4.99 1.35
N PHE A 301 27.06 -5.29 1.27
CA PHE A 301 26.24 -5.68 2.43
C PHE A 301 26.24 -7.23 2.58
N GLU A 302 26.22 -7.69 3.83
CA GLU A 302 26.24 -9.13 4.15
C GLU A 302 24.92 -9.84 3.83
N SER A 303 23.78 -9.09 3.84
CA SER A 303 22.43 -9.61 3.59
C SER A 303 21.55 -8.55 2.94
N TRP A 304 20.42 -8.98 2.37
CA TRP A 304 19.43 -8.03 1.85
C TRP A 304 18.84 -7.14 2.95
N ALA A 305 18.59 -7.70 4.15
CA ALA A 305 18.09 -6.93 5.28
C ALA A 305 19.09 -5.85 5.71
N ALA A 306 20.40 -6.13 5.75
CA ALA A 306 21.40 -5.13 6.05
C ALA A 306 21.39 -3.99 5.01
N TYR A 307 21.24 -4.31 3.73
CA TYR A 307 21.11 -3.31 2.66
C TYR A 307 19.86 -2.44 2.81
N VAL A 308 18.68 -3.05 3.05
CA VAL A 308 17.44 -2.29 3.15
C VAL A 308 17.43 -1.41 4.39
N LEU A 309 17.78 -1.97 5.53
CA LEU A 309 17.68 -1.30 6.83
C LEU A 309 18.68 -0.17 7.02
N ASP A 310 19.79 -0.14 6.30
CA ASP A 310 20.71 0.99 6.24
C ASP A 310 19.99 2.31 5.93
N ASP A 311 18.91 2.25 5.15
CA ASP A 311 18.09 3.38 4.74
C ASP A 311 16.77 3.53 5.52
N CYS A 312 16.62 2.86 6.64
CA CYS A 312 15.45 2.91 7.53
C CYS A 312 15.84 3.51 8.90
N MET A 313 14.85 3.84 9.75
CA MET A 313 15.07 4.29 11.11
C MET A 313 15.73 3.19 11.97
N ALA A 314 15.35 1.94 11.75
CA ALA A 314 15.88 0.78 12.50
C ALA A 314 17.37 0.53 12.27
N LYS A 315 17.94 0.92 11.13
CA LYS A 315 19.35 0.82 10.77
C LYS A 315 19.93 -0.59 10.66
N THR A 316 19.54 -1.53 11.50
CA THR A 316 20.14 -2.88 11.53
C THR A 316 19.09 -3.97 11.76
N PRO A 317 19.32 -5.21 11.25
CA PRO A 317 18.47 -6.36 11.56
C PRO A 317 18.33 -6.62 13.07
N LYS A 318 19.40 -6.40 13.83
CA LYS A 318 19.37 -6.56 15.28
C LYS A 318 18.31 -5.68 15.95
N ASN A 319 18.24 -4.41 15.57
CA ASN A 319 17.27 -3.47 16.16
C ASN A 319 15.83 -3.87 15.84
N VAL A 320 15.59 -4.44 14.66
CA VAL A 320 14.28 -4.98 14.26
C VAL A 320 13.91 -6.18 15.13
N TYR A 321 14.79 -7.18 15.25
CA TYR A 321 14.53 -8.35 16.10
C TYR A 321 14.40 -7.99 17.58
N ASP A 322 15.15 -7.01 18.07
CA ASP A 322 15.04 -6.54 19.46
C ASP A 322 13.64 -5.92 19.73
N LEU A 323 13.11 -5.13 18.80
CA LEU A 323 11.74 -4.59 18.92
C LEU A 323 10.72 -5.71 18.84
N ILE A 324 10.80 -6.58 17.83
CA ILE A 324 9.89 -7.71 17.67
C ILE A 324 9.87 -8.55 18.96
N GLY A 325 11.02 -8.89 19.53
CA GLY A 325 11.13 -9.71 20.74
C GLY A 325 10.42 -9.09 21.96
N LYS A 326 10.46 -7.77 22.10
CA LYS A 326 9.78 -7.06 23.20
C LYS A 326 8.25 -7.18 23.12
N VAL A 327 7.69 -7.25 21.91
CA VAL A 327 6.23 -7.35 21.69
C VAL A 327 5.81 -8.81 21.52
N TRP A 328 6.64 -9.65 20.92
CA TRP A 328 6.37 -11.07 20.70
C TRP A 328 6.10 -11.84 22.00
N THR A 329 6.95 -11.66 22.99
CA THR A 329 6.87 -12.42 24.25
C THR A 329 5.52 -12.24 24.97
N PRO A 330 5.06 -11.02 25.26
CA PRO A 330 3.74 -10.84 25.87
C PRO A 330 2.60 -11.19 24.90
N GLY A 331 2.74 -10.92 23.58
CA GLY A 331 1.75 -11.28 22.58
C GLY A 331 1.51 -12.79 22.50
N LEU A 332 2.58 -13.59 22.41
CA LEU A 332 2.49 -15.05 22.36
C LEU A 332 1.91 -15.65 23.67
N LYS A 333 2.26 -15.07 24.82
CA LYS A 333 1.63 -15.47 26.10
C LYS A 333 0.12 -15.26 26.04
N ARG A 334 -0.31 -14.08 25.59
CA ARG A 334 -1.74 -13.74 25.46
C ARG A 334 -2.44 -14.63 24.43
N ALA A 335 -1.82 -14.92 23.30
CA ALA A 335 -2.37 -15.82 22.29
C ALA A 335 -2.63 -17.25 22.82
N LYS A 336 -1.73 -17.77 23.68
CA LYS A 336 -1.93 -19.05 24.36
C LYS A 336 -3.12 -19.04 25.33
N GLU A 337 -3.35 -17.94 26.03
CA GLU A 337 -4.51 -17.75 26.90
C GLU A 337 -5.80 -17.72 26.07
N GLU A 338 -5.80 -17.00 24.95
CA GLU A 338 -6.93 -16.92 24.02
C GLU A 338 -7.26 -18.28 23.38
N ALA A 339 -6.23 -19.03 22.94
CA ALA A 339 -6.42 -20.40 22.42
C ALA A 339 -7.02 -21.33 23.47
N LYS A 340 -6.59 -21.20 24.73
CA LYS A 340 -7.15 -21.98 25.85
C LYS A 340 -8.63 -21.65 26.09
N ASP A 341 -9.01 -20.36 26.11
CA ASP A 341 -10.39 -19.95 26.29
C ASP A 341 -11.32 -20.56 25.23
N MET A 342 -10.86 -20.58 23.96
CA MET A 342 -11.59 -21.19 22.85
C MET A 342 -11.66 -22.72 22.95
N GLN A 343 -10.55 -23.39 23.35
CA GLN A 343 -10.57 -24.83 23.59
C GLN A 343 -11.51 -25.21 24.75
N ASP A 344 -11.52 -24.44 25.81
CA ASP A 344 -12.44 -24.66 26.95
C ASP A 344 -13.92 -24.47 26.50
N MET A 345 -14.20 -23.53 25.61
CA MET A 345 -15.53 -23.36 24.99
C MET A 345 -15.92 -24.57 24.14
N ILE A 346 -15.02 -25.09 23.31
CA ILE A 346 -15.26 -26.32 22.53
C ILE A 346 -15.67 -27.47 23.43
N VAL A 347 -14.96 -27.66 24.54
CA VAL A 347 -15.26 -28.73 25.50
C VAL A 347 -16.63 -28.51 26.19
N ARG A 348 -16.94 -27.27 26.61
CA ARG A 348 -18.24 -26.93 27.22
C ARG A 348 -19.42 -27.19 26.26
N GLU A 349 -19.21 -27.01 24.95
CA GLU A 349 -20.21 -27.31 23.91
C GLU A 349 -20.28 -28.80 23.52
N GLY A 350 -19.50 -29.67 24.20
CA GLY A 350 -19.46 -31.12 23.93
C GLY A 350 -18.56 -31.51 22.76
N GLY A 351 -17.79 -30.59 22.19
CA GLY A 351 -16.82 -30.85 21.15
C GLY A 351 -15.67 -31.71 21.68
N LYS A 352 -15.24 -32.72 20.85
CA LYS A 352 -14.16 -33.65 21.19
C LYS A 352 -12.92 -33.46 20.28
N PHE A 353 -12.81 -32.31 19.64
CA PHE A 353 -11.70 -31.98 18.74
C PHE A 353 -10.81 -30.90 19.36
N LYS A 354 -9.56 -30.86 18.91
CA LYS A 354 -8.61 -29.82 19.24
C LYS A 354 -8.92 -28.58 18.39
N LEU A 355 -8.75 -27.38 19.00
CA LEU A 355 -8.82 -26.12 18.27
C LEU A 355 -7.78 -26.15 17.13
N GLU A 356 -8.22 -25.84 15.94
CA GLU A 356 -7.39 -25.72 14.76
C GLU A 356 -7.43 -24.27 14.23
N SER A 357 -6.50 -23.90 13.39
CA SER A 357 -6.42 -22.54 12.87
C SER A 357 -7.69 -22.07 12.14
N TRP A 358 -8.40 -22.96 11.43
CA TRP A 358 -9.69 -22.64 10.78
C TRP A 358 -10.87 -22.50 11.72
N ASP A 359 -10.69 -22.82 13.01
CA ASP A 359 -11.70 -22.65 14.05
C ASP A 359 -11.57 -21.31 14.78
N TRP A 360 -10.43 -20.61 14.64
CA TRP A 360 -10.09 -19.42 15.42
C TRP A 360 -11.17 -18.34 15.31
N TRP A 361 -11.54 -17.91 14.11
CA TRP A 361 -12.55 -16.86 13.89
C TRP A 361 -13.90 -17.22 14.52
N PHE A 362 -14.34 -18.47 14.34
CA PHE A 362 -15.61 -18.94 14.83
C PHE A 362 -15.68 -18.97 16.35
N TYR A 363 -14.65 -19.51 17.02
CA TYR A 363 -14.64 -19.60 18.46
C TYR A 363 -14.23 -18.30 19.13
N SER A 364 -13.39 -17.47 18.54
CA SER A 364 -13.09 -16.14 19.04
C SER A 364 -14.35 -15.26 19.08
N GLU A 365 -15.20 -15.31 18.04
CA GLU A 365 -16.47 -14.58 18.04
C GLU A 365 -17.43 -15.04 19.14
N LYS A 366 -17.50 -16.34 19.39
CA LYS A 366 -18.29 -16.89 20.50
C LYS A 366 -17.77 -16.43 21.88
N VAL A 367 -16.45 -16.47 22.08
CA VAL A 367 -15.80 -15.99 23.29
C VAL A 367 -16.01 -14.48 23.46
N ARG A 368 -15.89 -13.71 22.37
CA ARG A 368 -16.16 -12.26 22.38
C ARG A 368 -17.59 -11.96 22.82
N LYS A 369 -18.56 -12.68 22.25
CA LYS A 369 -19.96 -12.55 22.61
C LYS A 369 -20.20 -12.92 24.09
N GLU A 370 -19.60 -14.01 24.59
CA GLU A 370 -19.72 -14.44 25.99
C GLU A 370 -19.13 -13.42 26.97
N LYS A 371 -17.92 -12.88 26.65
CA LYS A 371 -17.19 -11.98 27.56
C LYS A 371 -17.67 -10.53 27.54
N TYR A 372 -18.09 -10.04 26.37
CA TYR A 372 -18.37 -8.61 26.17
C TYR A 372 -19.82 -8.32 25.77
N ASP A 373 -20.65 -9.35 25.59
CA ASP A 373 -22.03 -9.21 25.09
C ASP A 373 -22.08 -8.34 23.80
N LEU A 374 -21.03 -8.41 22.97
CA LEU A 374 -20.89 -7.68 21.73
C LEU A 374 -21.10 -8.62 20.54
N ASN A 375 -22.05 -8.27 19.70
CA ASN A 375 -22.29 -8.91 18.41
C ASN A 375 -21.99 -7.90 17.31
N GLU A 376 -21.12 -8.24 16.38
CA GLU A 376 -20.76 -7.34 15.27
C GLU A 376 -21.98 -6.96 14.41
N GLU A 377 -22.91 -7.87 14.20
CA GLU A 377 -24.15 -7.60 13.46
C GLU A 377 -25.07 -6.58 14.16
N GLU A 378 -24.92 -6.32 15.48
CA GLU A 378 -25.64 -5.26 16.18
C GLU A 378 -25.02 -3.88 15.93
N VAL A 379 -23.73 -3.79 15.69
CA VAL A 379 -23.02 -2.52 15.47
C VAL A 379 -22.91 -2.15 13.99
N ARG A 380 -22.82 -3.12 13.11
CA ARG A 380 -22.67 -2.96 11.65
C ARG A 380 -23.71 -2.00 11.02
N PRO A 381 -25.01 -1.98 11.42
CA PRO A 381 -25.99 -1.01 10.91
C PRO A 381 -25.67 0.46 11.16
N TYR A 382 -24.74 0.76 12.06
CA TYR A 382 -24.28 2.11 12.38
C TYR A 382 -23.06 2.54 11.55
N PHE A 383 -22.43 1.62 10.80
CA PHE A 383 -21.21 1.87 10.03
C PHE A 383 -21.50 1.87 8.52
N GLU A 384 -22.45 2.72 8.11
CA GLU A 384 -22.70 2.97 6.68
C GLU A 384 -21.50 3.73 6.09
N LEU A 385 -20.96 3.22 4.96
CA LEU A 385 -19.72 3.68 4.33
C LEU A 385 -19.61 5.21 4.21
N ASN A 386 -20.64 5.88 3.69
CA ASN A 386 -20.58 7.32 3.51
C ASN A 386 -20.55 8.06 4.86
N LYS A 387 -21.22 7.53 5.90
CA LYS A 387 -21.18 8.11 7.24
C LYS A 387 -19.79 7.97 7.88
N VAL A 388 -19.16 6.81 7.70
CA VAL A 388 -17.79 6.57 8.18
C VAL A 388 -16.81 7.51 7.46
N ARG A 389 -16.91 7.63 6.14
CA ARG A 389 -16.10 8.59 5.37
C ARG A 389 -16.28 10.04 5.85
N GLU A 390 -17.53 10.48 6.03
CA GLU A 390 -17.82 11.83 6.58
C GLU A 390 -17.28 12.00 8.00
N GLY A 391 -17.22 10.90 8.77
CA GLY A 391 -16.56 10.87 10.07
C GLY A 391 -15.07 11.18 9.98
N ALA A 392 -14.35 10.52 9.08
CA ALA A 392 -12.93 10.76 8.84
C ALA A 392 -12.69 12.21 8.36
N PHE A 393 -13.53 12.72 7.45
CA PHE A 393 -13.48 14.12 7.00
C PHE A 393 -13.72 15.10 8.13
N THR A 394 -14.67 14.80 9.03
CA THR A 394 -14.96 15.64 10.22
C THR A 394 -13.77 15.66 11.17
N VAL A 395 -13.08 14.53 11.37
CA VAL A 395 -11.85 14.48 12.18
C VAL A 395 -10.77 15.38 11.57
N ALA A 396 -10.51 15.26 10.25
CA ALA A 396 -9.54 16.11 9.57
C ALA A 396 -9.92 17.60 9.60
N ASN A 397 -11.21 17.92 9.53
CA ASN A 397 -11.69 19.29 9.71
C ASN A 397 -11.40 19.80 11.12
N LYS A 398 -11.72 19.02 12.16
CA LYS A 398 -11.47 19.41 13.56
C LYS A 398 -9.98 19.55 13.89
N LEU A 399 -9.12 18.67 13.34
CA LEU A 399 -7.68 18.71 13.59
C LEU A 399 -6.98 19.81 12.77
N TYR A 400 -7.32 19.93 11.50
CA TYR A 400 -6.52 20.70 10.53
C TYR A 400 -7.29 21.79 9.79
N GLY A 401 -8.62 21.87 9.97
CA GLY A 401 -9.49 22.84 9.29
C GLY A 401 -9.84 22.49 7.85
N LEU A 402 -9.52 21.28 7.39
CA LEU A 402 -9.74 20.86 6.00
C LEU A 402 -11.24 20.73 5.67
N THR A 403 -11.59 21.04 4.43
CA THR A 403 -12.93 20.80 3.89
C THR A 403 -12.87 19.88 2.67
N PHE A 404 -13.91 19.06 2.50
CA PHE A 404 -13.99 18.06 1.44
C PHE A 404 -15.28 18.24 0.66
N LYS A 405 -15.16 18.50 -0.64
CA LYS A 405 -16.30 18.72 -1.52
C LYS A 405 -16.31 17.64 -2.60
N GLN A 406 -17.36 16.82 -2.62
CA GLN A 406 -17.51 15.81 -3.66
C GLN A 406 -17.66 16.44 -5.04
N LEU A 407 -16.81 16.03 -5.96
CA LEU A 407 -16.80 16.50 -7.33
C LEU A 407 -17.67 15.60 -8.22
N GLN A 408 -18.38 16.21 -9.16
CA GLN A 408 -19.11 15.54 -10.21
C GLN A 408 -18.42 15.81 -11.55
N ASN A 409 -18.62 14.92 -12.53
CA ASN A 409 -18.09 15.09 -13.90
C ASN A 409 -16.54 15.17 -13.97
N ILE A 410 -15.88 14.48 -13.06
CA ILE A 410 -14.43 14.26 -13.08
C ILE A 410 -14.14 12.94 -13.79
N PRO A 411 -13.11 12.84 -14.65
CA PRO A 411 -12.70 11.58 -15.27
C PRO A 411 -12.38 10.50 -14.23
N LEU A 412 -12.97 9.31 -14.36
CA LEU A 412 -12.80 8.17 -13.46
C LEU A 412 -12.23 6.98 -14.23
N TYR A 413 -11.32 6.22 -13.60
CA TYR A 413 -10.84 4.94 -14.15
C TYR A 413 -11.82 3.78 -13.89
N HIS A 414 -12.72 3.93 -12.91
CA HIS A 414 -13.80 2.99 -12.61
C HIS A 414 -15.01 3.73 -12.02
N PRO A 415 -16.26 3.34 -12.36
CA PRO A 415 -17.48 4.04 -11.89
C PRO A 415 -17.70 4.00 -10.38
N ASP A 416 -17.11 3.05 -9.65
CA ASP A 416 -17.19 2.98 -8.18
C ASP A 416 -16.35 4.07 -7.47
N CYS A 417 -15.50 4.79 -8.20
CA CYS A 417 -14.66 5.83 -7.61
C CYS A 417 -15.48 7.08 -7.25
N GLN A 418 -15.17 7.65 -6.09
CA GLN A 418 -15.64 8.97 -5.68
C GLN A 418 -14.44 9.92 -5.63
N VAL A 419 -14.66 11.18 -5.97
CA VAL A 419 -13.58 12.19 -6.04
C VAL A 419 -13.96 13.41 -5.22
N PHE A 420 -12.98 13.92 -4.48
CA PHE A 420 -13.16 15.07 -3.59
C PHE A 420 -12.11 16.15 -3.86
N GLU A 421 -12.56 17.39 -3.94
CA GLU A 421 -11.74 18.58 -3.78
C GLU A 421 -11.45 18.77 -2.29
N VAL A 422 -10.20 19.01 -1.96
CA VAL A 422 -9.74 19.20 -0.58
C VAL A 422 -9.17 20.61 -0.45
N ASP A 423 -9.78 21.41 0.41
CA ASP A 423 -9.38 22.80 0.65
C ASP A 423 -8.90 23.00 2.10
N ASP A 424 -7.93 23.90 2.28
CA ASP A 424 -7.48 24.34 3.60
C ASP A 424 -8.51 25.31 4.22
N LYS A 425 -8.34 25.63 5.50
CA LYS A 425 -9.20 26.52 6.28
C LYS A 425 -9.36 27.94 5.70
N ASP A 426 -8.42 28.37 4.88
CA ASP A 426 -8.46 29.67 4.18
C ASP A 426 -9.11 29.58 2.78
N GLY A 427 -9.59 28.41 2.38
CA GLY A 427 -10.19 28.13 1.09
C GLY A 427 -9.20 27.87 -0.03
N SER A 428 -7.91 27.78 0.25
CA SER A 428 -6.91 27.42 -0.74
C SER A 428 -6.95 25.92 -1.06
N LEU A 429 -6.81 25.57 -2.34
CA LEU A 429 -6.80 24.18 -2.79
C LEU A 429 -5.58 23.42 -2.23
N ILE A 430 -5.83 22.37 -1.48
CA ILE A 430 -4.82 21.40 -1.01
C ILE A 430 -4.54 20.36 -2.08
N GLY A 431 -5.56 19.74 -2.66
CA GLY A 431 -5.41 18.71 -3.68
C GLY A 431 -6.72 18.00 -4.00
N ILE A 432 -6.58 16.89 -4.74
CA ILE A 432 -7.71 16.06 -5.16
C ILE A 432 -7.54 14.66 -4.58
N LEU A 433 -8.62 14.12 -3.99
CA LEU A 433 -8.67 12.78 -3.41
C LEU A 433 -9.63 11.89 -4.18
N TYR A 434 -9.12 10.82 -4.78
CA TYR A 434 -9.90 9.71 -5.32
C TYR A 434 -10.08 8.65 -4.24
N MET A 435 -11.27 8.07 -4.12
CA MET A 435 -11.58 6.97 -3.20
C MET A 435 -12.29 5.84 -3.97
N ASP A 436 -11.70 4.64 -3.95
CA ASP A 436 -12.20 3.45 -4.64
C ASP A 436 -12.47 2.32 -3.64
N PHE A 437 -13.72 2.10 -3.29
CA PHE A 437 -14.11 1.36 -2.09
C PHE A 437 -14.25 -0.15 -2.25
N PHE A 438 -14.63 -0.67 -3.44
CA PHE A 438 -15.16 -2.03 -3.54
C PHE A 438 -14.22 -3.02 -4.23
N PRO A 439 -14.23 -4.30 -3.81
CA PRO A 439 -13.46 -5.35 -4.45
C PRO A 439 -14.01 -5.70 -5.83
N ARG A 440 -13.13 -6.14 -6.73
CA ARG A 440 -13.43 -6.68 -8.05
C ARG A 440 -12.31 -7.61 -8.51
N ALA A 441 -12.56 -8.48 -9.47
CA ALA A 441 -11.58 -9.44 -9.98
C ALA A 441 -10.32 -8.75 -10.57
N SER A 442 -10.49 -7.54 -11.11
CA SER A 442 -9.43 -6.70 -11.67
C SER A 442 -8.64 -5.88 -10.62
N LYS A 443 -8.97 -5.99 -9.34
CA LYS A 443 -8.34 -5.23 -8.26
C LYS A 443 -7.53 -6.14 -7.34
N LYS A 444 -6.32 -5.73 -7.01
CA LYS A 444 -5.48 -6.33 -5.97
C LYS A 444 -6.19 -6.28 -4.61
N GLY A 445 -6.00 -7.31 -3.80
CA GLY A 445 -6.53 -7.34 -2.42
C GLY A 445 -5.75 -6.43 -1.47
N GLY A 446 -6.38 -6.09 -0.34
CA GLY A 446 -5.84 -5.15 0.65
C GLY A 446 -6.40 -3.74 0.47
N ALA A 447 -5.74 -2.77 1.10
CA ALA A 447 -6.02 -1.35 0.90
C ALA A 447 -4.68 -0.62 0.75
N TRP A 448 -4.68 0.53 0.09
CA TRP A 448 -3.47 1.31 -0.13
C TRP A 448 -3.77 2.74 -0.58
N MET A 449 -2.80 3.62 -0.34
CA MET A 449 -2.73 4.97 -0.89
C MET A 449 -1.69 5.04 -2.00
N ASN A 450 -1.99 5.79 -3.06
CA ASN A 450 -1.05 6.16 -4.12
C ASN A 450 -1.27 7.59 -4.61
N ASN A 451 -0.31 8.14 -5.36
CA ASN A 451 -0.43 9.41 -6.05
C ASN A 451 -0.57 9.22 -7.56
N TYR A 452 -1.49 9.93 -8.20
CA TYR A 452 -1.48 10.17 -9.65
C TYR A 452 -0.58 11.35 -10.00
N ARG A 453 -0.40 12.28 -9.07
CA ARG A 453 0.50 13.43 -9.16
C ARG A 453 0.98 13.80 -7.77
N ASP A 454 2.31 13.97 -7.63
CA ASP A 454 2.92 14.44 -6.41
C ASP A 454 2.81 15.95 -6.28
N GLN A 455 2.87 16.48 -5.05
CA GLN A 455 3.00 17.91 -4.79
C GLN A 455 4.47 18.32 -4.99
N TYR A 456 4.71 19.49 -5.57
CA TYR A 456 6.01 20.17 -5.55
C TYR A 456 5.87 21.66 -5.90
N HIS A 457 6.86 22.45 -5.54
CA HIS A 457 6.89 23.89 -5.81
C HIS A 457 8.29 24.36 -6.16
N TYR A 458 8.70 24.24 -7.41
CA TYR A 458 9.98 24.78 -7.84
C TYR A 458 9.97 26.30 -7.89
N GLU A 459 11.11 26.93 -7.50
CA GLU A 459 11.24 28.37 -7.50
C GLU A 459 10.87 28.99 -8.86
N GLY A 460 10.01 30.01 -8.83
CA GLY A 460 9.55 30.70 -10.04
C GLY A 460 8.49 29.94 -10.86
N GLN A 461 7.99 28.81 -10.38
CA GLN A 461 6.91 28.05 -11.00
C GLN A 461 5.64 28.07 -10.15
N ALA A 462 4.51 27.73 -10.77
CA ALA A 462 3.27 27.54 -10.02
C ALA A 462 3.37 26.31 -9.10
N ASP A 463 2.69 26.37 -7.95
CA ASP A 463 2.56 25.25 -7.02
C ASP A 463 1.77 24.12 -7.69
N VAL A 464 2.34 22.92 -7.72
CA VAL A 464 1.70 21.72 -8.27
C VAL A 464 1.03 20.98 -7.12
N ARG A 465 -0.30 20.98 -7.11
CA ARG A 465 -1.07 20.34 -6.06
C ARG A 465 -1.23 18.82 -6.33
N PRO A 466 -1.25 17.99 -5.28
CA PRO A 466 -1.28 16.55 -5.42
C PRO A 466 -2.63 16.02 -5.91
N VAL A 467 -2.60 14.86 -6.57
CA VAL A 467 -3.78 14.04 -6.87
C VAL A 467 -3.54 12.67 -6.25
N VAL A 468 -4.24 12.41 -5.17
CA VAL A 468 -4.08 11.25 -4.30
C VAL A 468 -5.20 10.25 -4.52
N SER A 469 -4.95 8.96 -4.34
CA SER A 469 -5.97 7.92 -4.31
C SER A 469 -5.87 7.08 -3.04
N ASN A 470 -7.02 6.80 -2.42
CA ASN A 470 -7.19 5.74 -1.42
C ASN A 470 -8.01 4.61 -2.04
N THR A 471 -7.48 3.41 -2.04
CA THR A 471 -8.09 2.23 -2.65
C THR A 471 -8.35 1.17 -1.60
N PHE A 472 -9.58 0.60 -1.61
CA PHE A 472 -10.08 -0.32 -0.60
C PHE A 472 -10.70 -1.58 -1.24
N ASN A 473 -11.03 -2.56 -0.39
CA ASN A 473 -11.76 -3.77 -0.74
C ASN A 473 -12.87 -4.03 0.29
N PHE A 474 -13.75 -3.07 0.50
CA PHE A 474 -14.82 -3.10 1.51
C PHE A 474 -16.05 -3.89 1.08
N SER A 475 -16.86 -4.26 2.07
CA SER A 475 -18.15 -4.91 1.86
C SER A 475 -19.05 -4.07 0.95
N LYS A 476 -19.54 -4.69 -0.15
CA LYS A 476 -20.44 -4.04 -1.10
C LYS A 476 -21.84 -3.84 -0.52
N PRO A 477 -22.66 -2.94 -1.08
CA PRO A 477 -24.10 -2.97 -0.89
C PRO A 477 -24.65 -4.37 -1.19
N ALA A 478 -25.62 -4.84 -0.42
CA ALA A 478 -26.23 -6.16 -0.60
C ALA A 478 -27.76 -6.07 -0.51
N GLY A 479 -28.45 -6.49 -1.56
CA GLY A 479 -29.90 -6.33 -1.69
C GLY A 479 -30.32 -4.86 -1.63
N ASP A 480 -31.20 -4.51 -0.69
CA ASP A 480 -31.70 -3.15 -0.45
C ASP A 480 -30.85 -2.36 0.59
N LYS A 481 -29.79 -2.96 1.13
CA LYS A 481 -28.95 -2.35 2.15
C LYS A 481 -27.76 -1.63 1.51
N PRO A 482 -27.38 -0.42 2.00
CA PRO A 482 -26.16 0.24 1.59
C PRO A 482 -24.93 -0.57 2.01
N ALA A 483 -23.74 -0.10 1.62
CA ALA A 483 -22.48 -0.67 2.12
C ALA A 483 -22.37 -0.45 3.63
N LEU A 484 -22.46 -1.53 4.40
CA LEU A 484 -22.33 -1.56 5.85
C LEU A 484 -21.01 -2.20 6.21
N LEU A 485 -20.11 -1.42 6.78
CA LEU A 485 -18.75 -1.83 7.12
C LEU A 485 -18.74 -2.66 8.42
N ASN A 486 -17.78 -3.56 8.53
CA ASN A 486 -17.36 -4.08 9.82
C ASN A 486 -16.35 -3.13 10.46
N PHE A 487 -15.97 -3.38 11.71
CA PHE A 487 -15.12 -2.44 12.43
C PHE A 487 -13.68 -2.38 11.87
N ASP A 488 -13.12 -3.49 11.40
CA ASP A 488 -11.81 -3.53 10.75
C ASP A 488 -11.80 -2.72 9.42
N GLU A 489 -12.92 -2.71 8.67
CA GLU A 489 -13.06 -1.87 7.49
C GLU A 489 -13.15 -0.38 7.85
N VAL A 490 -13.75 -0.04 9.00
CA VAL A 490 -13.76 1.33 9.53
C VAL A 490 -12.35 1.79 9.86
N GLU A 491 -11.59 1.01 10.63
CA GLU A 491 -10.19 1.31 10.96
C GLU A 491 -9.33 1.44 9.71
N THR A 492 -9.49 0.53 8.74
CA THR A 492 -8.79 0.59 7.45
C THR A 492 -9.10 1.88 6.68
N LEU A 493 -10.35 2.40 6.74
CA LEU A 493 -10.68 3.67 6.09
C LEU A 493 -9.90 4.83 6.72
N PHE A 494 -9.83 4.90 8.03
CA PHE A 494 -9.06 5.92 8.74
C PHE A 494 -7.56 5.79 8.48
N HIS A 495 -7.03 4.56 8.43
CA HIS A 495 -5.65 4.26 8.07
C HIS A 495 -5.27 4.83 6.70
N GLU A 496 -5.95 4.41 5.64
CA GLU A 496 -5.64 4.87 4.28
C GLU A 496 -5.87 6.38 4.12
N PHE A 497 -6.87 6.92 4.84
CA PHE A 497 -7.09 8.35 4.88
C PHE A 497 -5.93 9.11 5.54
N GLY A 498 -5.28 8.52 6.55
CA GLY A 498 -4.06 9.07 7.17
C GLY A 498 -2.89 9.17 6.18
N HIS A 499 -2.67 8.12 5.37
CA HIS A 499 -1.74 8.20 4.24
C HIS A 499 -2.17 9.25 3.21
N GLY A 500 -3.48 9.32 2.92
CA GLY A 500 -4.04 10.34 2.03
C GLY A 500 -3.74 11.75 2.52
N LEU A 501 -3.89 12.02 3.82
CA LEU A 501 -3.54 13.31 4.43
C LEU A 501 -2.05 13.61 4.32
N HIS A 502 -1.17 12.62 4.49
CA HIS A 502 0.27 12.79 4.30
C HIS A 502 0.62 13.20 2.86
N GLY A 503 0.02 12.53 1.86
CA GLY A 503 0.19 12.92 0.45
C GLY A 503 -0.42 14.27 0.09
N LEU A 504 -1.55 14.63 0.69
CA LEU A 504 -2.28 15.89 0.42
C LEU A 504 -1.62 17.11 1.05
N LEU A 505 -1.22 17.01 2.33
CA LEU A 505 -0.77 18.16 3.13
C LEU A 505 0.69 18.53 2.91
N THR A 506 1.47 17.70 2.24
CA THR A 506 2.90 17.94 1.99
C THR A 506 3.14 19.30 1.32
N LYS A 507 4.27 19.96 1.69
CA LYS A 507 4.68 21.29 1.20
C LYS A 507 6.17 21.30 0.85
N CYS A 508 6.57 20.39 -0.04
CA CYS A 508 7.94 20.25 -0.47
C CYS A 508 8.24 21.12 -1.71
N HIS A 509 9.46 21.63 -1.79
CA HIS A 509 9.92 22.26 -3.03
C HIS A 509 10.25 21.23 -4.10
N TYR A 510 10.74 20.08 -3.70
CA TYR A 510 11.25 19.05 -4.61
C TYR A 510 10.35 17.82 -4.64
N ARG A 511 10.01 17.35 -5.85
CA ARG A 511 9.13 16.20 -6.07
C ARG A 511 9.64 14.93 -5.39
N THR A 512 10.94 14.67 -5.47
CA THR A 512 11.57 13.48 -4.88
C THR A 512 11.36 13.37 -3.37
N LEU A 513 11.14 14.47 -2.67
CA LEU A 513 10.96 14.52 -1.22
C LEU A 513 9.49 14.61 -0.79
N SER A 514 8.55 14.60 -1.74
CA SER A 514 7.14 14.92 -1.48
C SER A 514 6.37 13.76 -0.83
N GLY A 515 5.42 14.09 0.03
CA GLY A 515 4.40 13.19 0.56
C GLY A 515 4.98 12.00 1.30
N THR A 516 4.61 10.81 0.85
CA THR A 516 5.01 9.54 1.46
C THR A 516 6.43 9.08 1.08
N SER A 517 7.25 9.97 0.46
CA SER A 517 8.68 9.71 0.16
C SER A 517 9.56 9.85 1.41
N VAL A 518 9.27 9.06 2.43
CA VAL A 518 9.93 9.04 3.74
C VAL A 518 10.54 7.66 4.02
N ALA A 519 11.27 7.51 5.12
CA ALA A 519 11.77 6.20 5.54
C ALA A 519 10.62 5.18 5.67
N ARG A 520 10.87 3.93 5.23
CA ARG A 520 9.84 2.88 5.19
C ARG A 520 9.17 2.63 6.54
N ASP A 521 9.94 2.66 7.61
CA ASP A 521 9.47 2.45 8.97
C ASP A 521 8.93 3.73 9.67
N PHE A 522 8.79 4.83 8.89
CA PHE A 522 8.10 6.04 9.31
C PHE A 522 6.77 6.25 8.56
N VAL A 523 6.65 5.70 7.36
CA VAL A 523 5.53 6.00 6.45
C VAL A 523 4.16 5.61 7.03
N GLU A 524 4.13 4.64 7.95
CA GLU A 524 2.89 4.18 8.61
C GLU A 524 2.47 5.06 9.80
N LEU A 525 3.31 5.99 10.27
CA LEU A 525 2.93 6.88 11.38
C LEU A 525 1.68 7.72 11.09
N PRO A 526 1.56 8.42 9.95
CA PRO A 526 0.35 9.21 9.65
C PRO A 526 -0.92 8.36 9.49
N SER A 527 -0.81 7.14 8.98
CA SER A 527 -1.94 6.23 8.81
C SER A 527 -2.41 5.66 10.15
N GLN A 528 -1.51 5.07 10.91
CA GLN A 528 -1.83 4.41 12.18
C GLN A 528 -2.31 5.39 13.26
N VAL A 529 -1.76 6.60 13.32
CA VAL A 529 -2.24 7.59 14.27
C VAL A 529 -3.71 7.98 14.02
N MET A 530 -4.16 7.97 12.76
CA MET A 530 -5.55 8.25 12.42
C MET A 530 -6.53 7.16 12.88
N GLU A 531 -6.10 5.91 13.01
CA GLU A 531 -6.92 4.80 13.50
C GLU A 531 -7.42 5.05 14.92
N HIS A 532 -6.65 5.74 15.77
CA HIS A 532 -7.05 6.05 17.13
C HIS A 532 -8.36 6.83 17.20
N TRP A 533 -8.58 7.78 16.27
CA TRP A 533 -9.84 8.55 16.24
C TRP A 533 -11.04 7.70 15.86
N ALA A 534 -10.86 6.62 15.09
CA ALA A 534 -11.98 5.76 14.67
C ALA A 534 -12.74 5.16 15.87
N VAL A 535 -12.02 4.85 16.96
CA VAL A 535 -12.57 4.19 18.17
C VAL A 535 -12.95 5.16 19.28
N GLU A 536 -12.55 6.43 19.19
CA GLU A 536 -12.84 7.39 20.24
C GLU A 536 -14.35 7.62 20.42
N PRO A 537 -14.89 7.58 21.66
CA PRO A 537 -16.33 7.70 21.92
C PRO A 537 -16.96 8.95 21.33
N GLU A 538 -16.23 10.07 21.37
CA GLU A 538 -16.68 11.33 20.78
C GLU A 538 -16.82 11.22 19.27
N VAL A 539 -15.86 10.59 18.62
CA VAL A 539 -15.82 10.43 17.14
C VAL A 539 -16.84 9.38 16.69
N LEU A 540 -16.98 8.26 17.40
CA LEU A 540 -18.03 7.28 17.13
C LEU A 540 -19.42 7.93 17.10
N LYS A 541 -19.71 8.82 18.02
CA LYS A 541 -21.00 9.53 18.05
C LYS A 541 -21.21 10.49 16.86
N MET A 542 -20.15 10.95 16.22
CA MET A 542 -20.25 11.82 15.05
C MET A 542 -20.70 11.05 13.82
N TYR A 543 -20.13 9.89 13.56
CA TYR A 543 -20.36 9.15 12.32
C TYR A 543 -21.22 7.90 12.46
N ALA A 544 -21.18 7.20 13.60
CA ALA A 544 -21.89 5.95 13.77
C ALA A 544 -23.40 6.19 13.96
N LYS A 545 -24.09 6.28 12.82
CA LYS A 545 -25.55 6.53 12.74
C LYS A 545 -26.23 5.40 12.01
N HIS A 546 -27.29 4.86 12.60
CA HIS A 546 -28.06 3.76 12.02
C HIS A 546 -28.56 4.09 10.62
N TYR A 547 -28.28 3.23 9.63
CA TYR A 547 -28.51 3.52 8.21
C TYR A 547 -29.98 3.77 7.83
N LYS A 548 -30.95 3.17 8.56
CA LYS A 548 -32.38 3.37 8.33
C LYS A 548 -32.99 4.51 9.14
N THR A 549 -32.65 4.59 10.46
CA THR A 549 -33.32 5.53 11.36
C THR A 549 -32.58 6.84 11.52
N GLY A 550 -31.25 6.87 11.20
CA GLY A 550 -30.38 8.02 11.43
C GLY A 550 -29.99 8.22 12.90
N GLU A 551 -30.47 7.37 13.79
CA GLU A 551 -30.15 7.45 15.22
C GLU A 551 -28.66 7.17 15.46
N THR A 552 -28.07 7.97 16.35
CA THR A 552 -26.68 7.77 16.79
C THR A 552 -26.56 6.46 17.56
N ILE A 553 -25.41 5.80 17.40
CA ILE A 553 -25.08 4.55 18.12
C ILE A 553 -25.33 4.72 19.64
N PRO A 554 -26.08 3.78 20.27
CA PRO A 554 -26.34 3.84 21.71
C PRO A 554 -25.06 3.78 22.54
N GLN A 555 -24.98 4.54 23.62
CA GLN A 555 -23.81 4.54 24.52
C GLN A 555 -23.45 3.13 25.00
N LYS A 556 -24.44 2.27 25.26
CA LYS A 556 -24.22 0.87 25.64
C LYS A 556 -23.39 0.09 24.61
N LEU A 557 -23.62 0.33 23.30
CA LEU A 557 -22.82 -0.31 22.23
C LEU A 557 -21.42 0.29 22.14
N VAL A 558 -21.28 1.60 22.30
CA VAL A 558 -19.96 2.27 22.39
C VAL A 558 -19.12 1.68 23.52
N ASP A 559 -19.73 1.54 24.72
CA ASP A 559 -19.05 0.97 25.88
C ASP A 559 -18.59 -0.49 25.64
N LYS A 560 -19.40 -1.29 24.91
CA LYS A 560 -19.04 -2.66 24.55
C LYS A 560 -17.87 -2.69 23.53
N ILE A 561 -17.88 -1.81 22.53
CA ILE A 561 -16.79 -1.69 21.53
C ILE A 561 -15.48 -1.37 22.26
N ILE A 562 -15.48 -0.36 23.14
CA ILE A 562 -14.28 0.04 23.89
C ILE A 562 -13.76 -1.11 24.77
N LYS A 563 -14.67 -1.80 25.50
CA LYS A 563 -14.28 -2.94 26.32
C LYS A 563 -13.71 -4.10 25.51
N ALA A 564 -14.23 -4.32 24.31
CA ALA A 564 -13.77 -5.36 23.40
C ALA A 564 -12.49 -4.98 22.63
N GLY A 565 -12.06 -3.72 22.65
CA GLY A 565 -10.92 -3.23 21.86
C GLY A 565 -9.58 -3.93 22.14
N LYS A 566 -9.44 -4.54 23.32
CA LYS A 566 -8.25 -5.37 23.68
C LYS A 566 -8.50 -6.87 23.55
N PHE A 567 -9.62 -7.27 22.97
CA PHE A 567 -9.92 -8.67 22.74
C PHE A 567 -9.12 -9.20 21.55
N ASN A 568 -8.69 -10.45 21.62
CA ASN A 568 -7.93 -11.15 20.55
C ASN A 568 -6.58 -10.50 20.20
N GLN A 569 -6.04 -9.64 21.05
CA GLN A 569 -4.77 -8.95 20.80
C GLN A 569 -3.56 -9.89 20.82
N GLY A 570 -3.65 -11.02 21.51
CA GLY A 570 -2.65 -12.08 21.43
C GLY A 570 -2.54 -12.65 20.02
N PHE A 571 -3.66 -13.00 19.42
CA PHE A 571 -3.74 -13.49 18.04
C PHE A 571 -3.25 -12.44 17.04
N ILE A 572 -3.84 -11.23 17.07
CA ILE A 572 -3.54 -10.14 16.14
C ILE A 572 -2.04 -9.81 16.16
N THR A 573 -1.45 -9.74 17.36
CA THR A 573 -0.02 -9.46 17.54
C THR A 573 0.85 -10.59 17.01
N THR A 574 0.51 -11.85 17.35
CA THR A 574 1.36 -12.98 16.95
C THR A 574 1.26 -13.33 15.48
N GLU A 575 0.07 -13.30 14.86
CA GLU A 575 -0.05 -13.56 13.42
C GLU A 575 0.72 -12.52 12.58
N PHE A 576 0.63 -11.24 13.02
CA PHE A 576 1.31 -10.14 12.37
C PHE A 576 2.85 -10.24 12.53
N LEU A 577 3.33 -10.38 13.78
CA LEU A 577 4.78 -10.47 14.03
C LEU A 577 5.40 -11.75 13.47
N ALA A 578 4.63 -12.86 13.36
CA ALA A 578 5.07 -14.07 12.67
C ALA A 578 5.40 -13.78 11.21
N ALA A 579 4.60 -12.98 10.52
CA ALA A 579 4.90 -12.54 9.16
C ALA A 579 6.12 -11.60 9.11
N ALA A 580 6.30 -10.71 10.08
CA ALA A 580 7.49 -9.85 10.18
C ALA A 580 8.77 -10.65 10.44
N ILE A 581 8.72 -11.66 11.31
CA ILE A 581 9.83 -12.60 11.54
C ILE A 581 10.16 -13.35 10.26
N LEU A 582 9.17 -13.87 9.55
CA LEU A 582 9.34 -14.62 8.30
C LEU A 582 10.00 -13.75 7.22
N ASP A 583 9.58 -12.49 7.06
CA ASP A 583 10.21 -11.52 6.16
C ASP A 583 11.69 -11.32 6.52
N MET A 584 11.97 -11.08 7.78
CA MET A 584 13.35 -10.86 8.25
C MET A 584 14.21 -12.11 8.09
N ASP A 585 13.68 -13.30 8.40
CA ASP A 585 14.43 -14.55 8.28
C ASP A 585 14.80 -14.86 6.81
N TYR A 586 13.91 -14.59 5.83
CA TYR A 586 14.24 -14.69 4.41
C TYR A 586 15.38 -13.75 3.98
N HIS A 587 15.45 -12.58 4.56
CA HIS A 587 16.32 -11.51 4.09
C HIS A 587 17.59 -11.29 4.93
N THR A 588 17.74 -12.02 6.04
CA THR A 588 18.97 -12.06 6.84
C THR A 588 19.89 -13.25 6.47
N ILE A 589 19.51 -14.08 5.51
CA ILE A 589 20.41 -15.11 4.98
C ILE A 589 21.65 -14.46 4.36
N THR A 590 22.81 -15.06 4.59
CA THR A 590 24.12 -14.54 4.14
C THR A 590 24.79 -15.41 3.07
N LYS A 591 24.19 -16.55 2.74
CA LYS A 591 24.67 -17.48 1.71
C LYS A 591 23.55 -17.86 0.78
N ALA A 592 23.82 -17.85 -0.52
CA ALA A 592 22.87 -18.33 -1.51
C ALA A 592 22.72 -19.85 -1.39
N GLU A 593 21.48 -20.31 -1.32
CA GLU A 593 21.13 -21.72 -1.23
C GLU A 593 19.78 -22.00 -1.89
N GLU A 594 19.52 -23.25 -2.20
CA GLU A 594 18.19 -23.64 -2.63
C GLU A 594 17.25 -23.66 -1.42
N ILE A 595 16.20 -22.84 -1.47
CA ILE A 595 15.24 -22.68 -0.40
C ILE A 595 14.02 -23.56 -0.68
N ASP A 596 13.82 -24.60 0.15
CA ASP A 596 12.51 -25.24 0.28
C ASP A 596 11.59 -24.32 1.10
N VAL A 597 10.70 -23.62 0.40
CA VAL A 597 9.86 -22.54 0.96
C VAL A 597 8.98 -23.04 2.10
N GLU A 598 8.37 -24.23 1.99
CA GLU A 598 7.50 -24.77 3.04
C GLU A 598 8.30 -25.15 4.29
N LYS A 599 9.45 -25.79 4.10
CA LYS A 599 10.34 -26.14 5.19
C LYS A 599 10.96 -24.92 5.85
N PHE A 600 11.33 -23.91 5.06
CA PHE A 600 11.87 -22.64 5.58
C PHE A 600 10.86 -21.94 6.48
N GLU A 601 9.63 -21.74 6.00
CA GLU A 601 8.53 -21.14 6.76
C GLU A 601 8.27 -21.92 8.06
N LYS A 602 8.15 -23.24 7.97
CA LYS A 602 7.95 -24.11 9.13
C LYS A 602 9.06 -23.94 10.17
N ASN A 603 10.32 -24.03 9.75
CA ASN A 603 11.47 -23.88 10.66
C ASN A 603 11.51 -22.50 11.32
N SER A 604 11.21 -21.42 10.56
CA SER A 604 11.15 -20.05 11.08
C SER A 604 10.09 -19.94 12.19
N MET A 605 8.89 -20.47 11.95
CA MET A 605 7.78 -20.41 12.92
C MET A 605 8.04 -21.31 14.15
N GLU A 606 8.61 -22.48 13.97
CA GLU A 606 9.03 -23.37 15.07
C GLU A 606 10.10 -22.70 15.95
N LYS A 607 11.09 -22.06 15.33
CA LYS A 607 12.14 -21.29 16.03
C LYS A 607 11.55 -20.12 16.82
N ALA A 608 10.56 -19.43 16.28
CA ALA A 608 9.83 -18.36 16.95
C ALA A 608 8.93 -18.88 18.10
N GLY A 609 8.62 -20.18 18.14
CA GLY A 609 7.73 -20.81 19.11
C GLY A 609 6.25 -20.50 18.88
N LEU A 610 5.87 -20.20 17.63
CA LEU A 610 4.48 -19.96 17.24
C LEU A 610 3.62 -21.20 17.54
N ILE A 611 2.44 -20.99 18.11
CA ILE A 611 1.49 -22.08 18.41
C ILE A 611 0.81 -22.58 17.12
N PRO A 612 0.48 -23.87 17.02
CA PRO A 612 -0.07 -24.45 15.80
C PRO A 612 -1.45 -23.92 15.39
N GLU A 613 -2.19 -23.35 16.34
CA GLU A 613 -3.51 -22.75 16.11
C GLU A 613 -3.42 -21.39 15.38
N ILE A 614 -2.21 -20.81 15.29
CA ILE A 614 -1.95 -19.54 14.59
C ILE A 614 -0.92 -19.77 13.50
N ILE A 615 -1.17 -19.21 12.33
CA ILE A 615 -0.20 -19.15 11.23
C ILE A 615 0.16 -17.70 10.93
N PRO A 616 1.28 -17.42 10.27
CA PRO A 616 1.61 -16.05 9.88
C PRO A 616 0.48 -15.41 9.06
N ARG A 617 0.19 -14.14 9.32
CA ARG A 617 -0.80 -13.34 8.60
C ARG A 617 -0.65 -13.44 7.08
N TYR A 618 0.59 -13.48 6.64
CA TYR A 618 0.99 -13.78 5.27
C TYR A 618 1.97 -14.94 5.29
N ARG A 619 1.60 -16.05 4.64
CA ARG A 619 2.52 -17.12 4.34
C ARG A 619 3.37 -16.77 3.12
N SER A 620 4.49 -17.40 2.97
CA SER A 620 5.49 -17.12 1.94
C SER A 620 4.89 -16.93 0.54
N THR A 621 4.02 -17.85 0.11
CA THR A 621 3.57 -17.93 -1.30
C THR A 621 2.58 -16.85 -1.72
N TYR A 622 1.98 -16.12 -0.78
CA TYR A 622 1.11 -14.99 -1.05
C TYR A 622 1.48 -13.70 -0.29
N PHE A 623 2.73 -13.59 0.14
CA PHE A 623 3.24 -12.42 0.85
C PHE A 623 3.52 -11.25 -0.09
N ASN A 624 2.44 -10.64 -0.56
CA ASN A 624 2.48 -9.60 -1.60
C ASN A 624 3.17 -8.30 -1.15
N HIS A 625 3.22 -7.99 0.14
CA HIS A 625 3.96 -6.84 0.67
C HIS A 625 5.46 -6.99 0.47
N VAL A 626 5.98 -8.22 0.62
CA VAL A 626 7.40 -8.51 0.72
C VAL A 626 8.02 -8.88 -0.62
N PHE A 627 7.38 -9.77 -1.39
CA PHE A 627 7.99 -10.26 -2.62
C PHE A 627 7.83 -9.30 -3.81
N PRO A 628 6.63 -8.86 -4.22
CA PRO A 628 6.48 -7.86 -5.29
C PRO A 628 6.40 -6.43 -4.77
N GLY A 629 6.09 -6.23 -3.50
CA GLY A 629 5.92 -4.90 -2.91
C GLY A 629 7.21 -4.32 -2.30
N GLY A 630 7.14 -3.09 -1.85
CA GLY A 630 8.27 -2.34 -1.29
C GLY A 630 8.62 -2.68 0.17
N TYR A 631 8.06 -3.76 0.75
CA TYR A 631 8.23 -4.11 2.18
C TYR A 631 9.17 -5.30 2.41
N SER A 632 10.06 -5.63 1.49
CA SER A 632 11.10 -6.65 1.74
C SER A 632 12.05 -6.17 2.85
N SER A 633 12.28 -7.00 3.86
CA SER A 633 12.92 -6.60 5.12
C SER A 633 12.26 -5.38 5.77
N GLY A 634 10.99 -5.16 5.51
CA GLY A 634 10.27 -3.95 5.87
C GLY A 634 8.87 -4.21 6.44
N TYR A 635 8.42 -5.46 6.57
CA TYR A 635 7.09 -5.72 7.14
C TYR A 635 7.01 -5.37 8.64
N TYR A 636 8.13 -5.32 9.33
CA TYR A 636 8.24 -4.82 10.71
C TYR A 636 7.87 -3.34 10.84
N SER A 637 7.84 -2.59 9.74
CA SER A 637 7.57 -1.13 9.74
C SER A 637 6.26 -0.76 10.41
N TYR A 638 5.25 -1.62 10.31
CA TYR A 638 3.96 -1.40 10.99
C TYR A 638 4.10 -1.37 12.52
N ILE A 639 4.84 -2.34 13.11
CA ILE A 639 5.05 -2.34 14.57
C ILE A 639 6.04 -1.25 15.00
N TRP A 640 6.99 -0.90 14.15
CA TRP A 640 7.90 0.21 14.41
C TRP A 640 7.13 1.53 14.44
N ALA A 641 6.31 1.79 13.43
CA ALA A 641 5.48 2.99 13.37
C ALA A 641 4.39 3.00 14.45
N GLU A 642 3.89 1.83 14.90
CA GLU A 642 2.95 1.74 16.01
C GLU A 642 3.56 2.17 17.36
N VAL A 643 4.88 2.03 17.53
CA VAL A 643 5.58 2.66 18.67
C VAL A 643 5.51 4.18 18.58
N LEU A 644 5.66 4.73 17.35
CA LEU A 644 5.58 6.16 17.11
C LEU A 644 4.15 6.69 17.26
N ASP A 645 3.17 6.02 16.66
CA ASP A 645 1.77 6.47 16.64
C ASP A 645 1.13 6.46 18.02
N ALA A 646 1.39 5.40 18.79
CA ALA A 646 0.86 5.26 20.15
C ALA A 646 1.36 6.40 21.07
N ASP A 647 2.65 6.76 21.01
CA ASP A 647 3.19 7.91 21.74
C ASP A 647 2.75 9.25 21.10
N ALA A 648 2.52 9.31 19.78
CA ALA A 648 1.99 10.50 19.12
C ALA A 648 0.55 10.80 19.57
N PHE A 649 -0.30 9.78 19.65
CA PHE A 649 -1.67 9.96 20.16
C PHE A 649 -1.71 10.28 21.66
N GLU A 650 -0.76 9.74 22.45
CA GLU A 650 -0.61 10.08 23.88
C GLU A 650 -0.39 11.61 24.06
N ALA A 651 0.20 12.33 23.09
CA ALA A 651 0.33 13.79 23.16
C ALA A 651 -1.02 14.51 23.25
N PHE A 652 -2.05 14.03 22.54
CA PHE A 652 -3.42 14.54 22.64
C PHE A 652 -4.07 14.17 23.98
N LEU A 653 -3.85 12.95 24.44
CA LEU A 653 -4.37 12.47 25.74
C LEU A 653 -3.76 13.25 26.93
N GLU A 654 -2.47 13.59 26.87
CA GLU A 654 -1.77 14.43 27.86
C GLU A 654 -2.39 15.83 27.99
N LYS A 655 -2.96 16.37 26.87
CA LYS A 655 -3.71 17.64 26.87
C LYS A 655 -5.17 17.49 27.33
N GLY A 656 -5.66 16.26 27.48
CA GLY A 656 -7.07 15.98 27.83
C GLY A 656 -8.07 16.34 26.73
N ASN A 657 -7.61 16.52 25.49
CA ASN A 657 -8.44 16.88 24.33
C ASN A 657 -7.88 16.26 23.04
N ILE A 658 -8.59 15.26 22.51
CA ILE A 658 -8.18 14.56 21.28
C ILE A 658 -8.19 15.47 20.03
N PHE A 659 -8.68 16.69 20.11
CA PHE A 659 -8.68 17.72 19.07
C PHE A 659 -7.87 18.95 19.48
N ASP A 660 -6.89 18.80 20.36
CA ASP A 660 -6.04 19.91 20.78
C ASP A 660 -5.32 20.54 19.59
N GLN A 661 -5.51 21.84 19.41
CA GLN A 661 -5.05 22.56 18.22
C GLN A 661 -3.54 22.81 18.22
N GLU A 662 -2.90 22.86 19.37
CA GLU A 662 -1.46 23.00 19.48
C GLU A 662 -0.79 21.71 19.01
N VAL A 663 -1.23 20.57 19.52
CA VAL A 663 -0.72 19.23 19.13
C VAL A 663 -1.02 18.96 17.64
N ALA A 664 -2.26 19.21 17.19
CA ALA A 664 -2.65 19.00 15.80
C ALA A 664 -1.82 19.88 14.83
N THR A 665 -1.59 21.14 15.17
CA THR A 665 -0.76 22.06 14.37
C THR A 665 0.71 21.60 14.36
N SER A 666 1.22 21.14 15.50
CA SER A 666 2.57 20.60 15.59
C SER A 666 2.75 19.35 14.72
N PHE A 667 1.79 18.40 14.79
CA PHE A 667 1.82 17.18 13.97
C PHE A 667 1.73 17.51 12.47
N ARG A 668 0.79 18.39 12.09
CA ARG A 668 0.67 18.85 10.70
C ARG A 668 1.98 19.43 10.18
N LYS A 669 2.60 20.35 10.92
CA LYS A 669 3.81 21.08 10.47
C LYS A 669 5.08 20.24 10.49
N ASN A 670 5.24 19.36 11.47
CA ASN A 670 6.50 18.64 11.70
C ASN A 670 6.49 17.22 11.14
N VAL A 671 5.31 16.70 10.70
CA VAL A 671 5.17 15.37 10.12
C VAL A 671 4.48 15.45 8.75
N LEU A 672 3.20 15.88 8.69
CA LEU A 672 2.40 15.78 7.45
C LEU A 672 2.87 16.72 6.33
N GLU A 673 3.33 17.93 6.65
CA GLU A 673 3.80 18.90 5.66
C GLU A 673 5.25 18.66 5.22
N MET A 674 6.01 17.84 5.97
CA MET A 674 7.46 17.70 5.79
C MET A 674 7.87 16.78 4.64
N GLY A 675 7.12 15.71 4.35
CA GLY A 675 7.59 14.68 3.43
C GLY A 675 8.97 14.14 3.85
N GLY A 676 9.88 13.88 2.91
CA GLY A 676 11.22 13.42 3.17
C GLY A 676 12.28 14.52 3.34
N THR A 677 11.89 15.75 3.73
CA THR A 677 12.80 16.91 3.78
C THR A 677 13.72 16.94 5.00
N GLU A 678 13.54 16.01 5.93
CA GLU A 678 14.34 15.84 7.13
C GLU A 678 14.50 14.35 7.48
N GLU A 679 15.37 14.00 8.41
CA GLU A 679 15.42 12.65 8.97
C GLU A 679 14.18 12.37 9.81
N ALA A 680 13.57 11.19 9.62
CA ALA A 680 12.30 10.80 10.21
C ALA A 680 12.27 10.92 11.77
N MET A 681 13.33 10.48 12.46
CA MET A 681 13.38 10.62 13.92
C MET A 681 13.46 12.09 14.36
N LYS A 682 14.07 12.95 13.56
CA LYS A 682 14.13 14.38 13.86
C LYS A 682 12.79 15.07 13.65
N GLU A 683 12.04 14.69 12.60
CA GLU A 683 10.65 15.13 12.40
C GLU A 683 9.78 14.74 13.59
N TYR A 684 9.89 13.49 14.03
CA TYR A 684 9.17 12.99 15.18
C TYR A 684 9.51 13.75 16.47
N VAL A 685 10.79 13.98 16.75
CA VAL A 685 11.24 14.71 17.93
C VAL A 685 10.83 16.20 17.86
N ASN A 686 10.82 16.80 16.67
CA ASN A 686 10.32 18.17 16.49
C ASN A 686 8.82 18.28 16.81
N PHE A 687 8.05 17.24 16.50
CA PHE A 687 6.63 17.14 16.89
C PHE A 687 6.45 16.88 18.38
N ARG A 688 7.11 15.81 18.91
CA ARG A 688 6.79 15.24 20.22
C ARG A 688 7.66 15.82 21.36
N GLY A 689 8.83 16.39 21.03
CA GLY A 689 9.81 16.89 22.01
C GLY A 689 10.67 15.80 22.66
N LYS A 690 10.44 14.53 22.34
CA LYS A 690 11.17 13.37 22.88
C LYS A 690 11.18 12.21 21.89
N THR A 691 12.05 11.23 22.10
CA THR A 691 12.01 9.95 21.40
C THR A 691 10.86 9.08 21.94
N PRO A 692 10.24 8.22 21.10
CA PRO A 692 9.12 7.39 21.52
C PRO A 692 9.56 6.26 22.46
N GLY A 693 8.68 5.89 23.40
CA GLY A 693 8.79 4.69 24.23
C GLY A 693 7.85 3.58 23.74
N ILE A 694 8.11 2.33 24.14
CA ILE A 694 7.27 1.18 23.78
C ILE A 694 6.02 1.02 24.67
N GLU A 695 6.01 1.67 25.82
CA GLU A 695 4.97 1.51 26.84
C GLU A 695 3.57 1.89 26.36
N PRO A 696 3.36 2.99 25.59
CA PRO A 696 2.06 3.31 25.03
C PRO A 696 1.51 2.19 24.13
N LEU A 697 2.33 1.63 23.26
CA LEU A 697 1.95 0.50 22.40
C LEU A 697 1.50 -0.71 23.20
N LEU A 698 2.29 -1.16 24.20
CA LEU A 698 1.94 -2.31 25.03
C LEU A 698 0.63 -2.07 25.82
N LYS A 699 0.43 -0.84 26.32
CA LYS A 699 -0.81 -0.42 26.99
C LYS A 699 -2.02 -0.48 26.04
N ASN A 700 -1.89 0.01 24.81
CA ASN A 700 -2.95 0.02 23.81
C ASN A 700 -3.35 -1.41 23.43
N ARG A 701 -2.39 -2.29 23.24
CA ARG A 701 -2.63 -3.71 22.94
C ARG A 701 -3.03 -4.54 24.17
N GLY A 702 -2.98 -3.98 25.39
CA GLY A 702 -3.26 -4.74 26.62
C GLY A 702 -2.26 -5.88 26.86
N LEU A 703 -1.00 -5.65 26.53
CA LEU A 703 0.12 -6.60 26.64
C LEU A 703 1.10 -6.23 27.76
N ASN A 704 0.67 -5.40 28.72
CA ASN A 704 1.49 -4.97 29.86
C ASN A 704 1.65 -6.09 30.90
#